data_e4bf0be0bedd5751dec30742ef1b5f83
#
_entry.id   e4bf0be0bedd5751dec30742ef1b5f83
#
_cell.length_a   1.000
_cell.length_b   1.000
_cell.length_c   1.000
_cell.angle_alpha   90.00
_cell.angle_beta   90.00
_cell.angle_gamma   90.00
#
_symmetry.space_group_name_H-M   'P 1'
#
loop_
_entity.id
_entity.type
_entity.pdbx_description
1 polymer ?
#
loop_
_entity_poly.entity_id
_entity_poly.type
_entity_poly.pdbx_seq_one_letter_code
_entity_poly.pdbx_strand_id
1 'polypeptide(L)'
;MKLLYTDIRTSLTEILTREAEKLVAAGKRIFYIAPNSLSFEKERAVLECLSQQASFAITVTRFAQMARYLILNDMPAKTSLDDIGLGMAFYKCLAELDPKDLRVYGAIKQDPQFIQQLIELYHEMTKAQMSFLDLESLTDEDKRADLLLIFEKVTAYLNQGQLSQGSQLSHLIEAIENGKVSSDFTQIALVIDGFTRFSAEEERIVDLLHGKGVEVVIGAYASKKAYTSPFAEGNLYQASVEFLHHLAAKYQTPAQDCSQTHEKMDSFDKASRLLESSYDFSELTLDVDEKDRENLQIWSCLTQKEELELVARSIRQKLHENSDLSYKHFRILLGDVASYQLSLKTIFDQYQIPFYLGRSESMAHHPLTQFVESILALKRYRFRQEDLINLLRTGLYSDLSQADIDAFEQYIRYLGINGFSSFQQTFTKSHHGKFSLERLNALRLRILTPLETLFASRKQKTENLLQKWNVFLKEGAVTKQLQDLTATMEAVEQERQAEVWKVFCHVLEQFATVFAGSQVSLEDFLALLHSGMSLSQYRTIPATVDTVLVQSYDLIAPLTADFVYAIGLTQDNLPKIAQNTSLLTDEERQSLNQATEEGAQLLIASSENLKKNRYTMLSLVNSARKQLILSSPSLFNESESKESAYLQELVHFGFSRKEKRMNHKGLSKEDMGSYHSLLSSLVAYHQQGDMSETEQDLTFIKVLARVMGKKLDQQGLENPALPSSPSSKQLTKDTLQALYPADKEFYLSTSGLTEFYRNQYSY
;
A
#
# COMPACT_ATOMS: atom_id res chain seq x y z
N MET A 1 -22.71 13.73 -26.14
CA MET A 1 -21.83 12.61 -25.83
C MET A 1 -20.90 12.38 -27.00
N LYS A 2 -19.60 12.17 -26.74
CA LYS A 2 -18.59 11.81 -27.74
C LYS A 2 -17.77 10.65 -27.20
N LEU A 3 -17.69 9.54 -27.95
CA LEU A 3 -16.95 8.35 -27.58
C LEU A 3 -15.73 8.21 -28.51
N LEU A 4 -14.56 8.02 -27.93
CA LEU A 4 -13.30 7.93 -28.66
C LEU A 4 -12.56 6.66 -28.26
N TYR A 5 -11.89 6.01 -29.22
CA TYR A 5 -10.93 4.96 -28.89
C TYR A 5 -9.67 5.09 -29.70
N THR A 6 -8.61 4.54 -29.18
CA THR A 6 -7.31 4.49 -29.87
C THR A 6 -6.58 3.20 -29.52
N ASP A 7 -5.65 2.80 -30.40
CA ASP A 7 -4.73 1.72 -30.08
C ASP A 7 -3.86 2.08 -28.86
N ILE A 8 -3.32 1.05 -28.21
CA ILE A 8 -2.62 1.23 -26.93
C ILE A 8 -1.24 1.95 -27.07
N ARG A 9 -0.69 2.05 -28.27
CA ARG A 9 0.58 2.77 -28.55
C ARG A 9 0.36 4.25 -28.86
N THR A 10 -0.86 4.68 -29.04
CA THR A 10 -1.22 6.09 -29.22
C THR A 10 -1.64 6.70 -27.88
N SER A 11 -1.15 7.88 -27.55
CA SER A 11 -1.46 8.55 -26.27
C SER A 11 -2.92 8.99 -26.22
N LEU A 12 -3.75 8.24 -25.51
CA LEU A 12 -5.16 8.61 -25.26
C LEU A 12 -5.26 9.94 -24.53
N THR A 13 -4.41 10.17 -23.54
CA THR A 13 -4.37 11.42 -22.76
C THR A 13 -4.11 12.63 -23.63
N GLU A 14 -3.23 12.53 -24.63
CA GLU A 14 -2.98 13.62 -25.58
C GLU A 14 -4.21 13.93 -26.45
N ILE A 15 -4.89 12.88 -26.95
CA ILE A 15 -6.11 13.03 -27.73
C ILE A 15 -7.20 13.71 -26.91
N LEU A 16 -7.42 13.25 -25.68
CA LEU A 16 -8.45 13.79 -24.79
C LEU A 16 -8.11 15.20 -24.30
N THR A 17 -6.82 15.51 -24.09
CA THR A 17 -6.38 16.87 -23.72
C THR A 17 -6.65 17.86 -24.86
N ARG A 18 -6.42 17.46 -26.11
CA ARG A 18 -6.78 18.29 -27.28
C ARG A 18 -8.29 18.53 -27.41
N GLU A 19 -9.10 17.53 -27.08
CA GLU A 19 -10.57 17.71 -27.02
C GLU A 19 -10.96 18.63 -25.87
N ALA A 20 -10.31 18.51 -24.70
CA ALA A 20 -10.52 19.42 -23.58
C ALA A 20 -10.16 20.88 -23.94
N GLU A 21 -9.05 21.12 -24.65
CA GLU A 21 -8.67 22.47 -25.13
C GLU A 21 -9.72 23.07 -26.07
N LYS A 22 -10.33 22.28 -26.96
CA LYS A 22 -11.43 22.72 -27.83
C LYS A 22 -12.65 23.16 -27.02
N LEU A 23 -12.99 22.41 -25.97
CA LEU A 23 -14.08 22.75 -25.08
C LEU A 23 -13.79 24.00 -24.23
N VAL A 24 -12.54 24.18 -23.80
CA VAL A 24 -12.10 25.43 -23.12
C VAL A 24 -12.22 26.62 -24.06
N ALA A 25 -11.81 26.48 -25.33
CA ALA A 25 -11.97 27.54 -26.34
C ALA A 25 -13.45 27.89 -26.60
N ALA A 26 -14.36 26.95 -26.38
CA ALA A 26 -15.81 27.17 -26.40
C ALA A 26 -16.39 27.76 -25.07
N GLY A 27 -15.51 28.14 -24.12
CA GLY A 27 -15.90 28.77 -22.86
C GLY A 27 -16.30 27.80 -21.75
N LYS A 28 -16.04 26.51 -21.88
CA LYS A 28 -16.39 25.50 -20.86
C LYS A 28 -15.33 25.36 -19.78
N ARG A 29 -15.77 25.06 -18.56
CA ARG A 29 -14.91 24.53 -17.49
C ARG A 29 -14.87 23.02 -17.56
N ILE A 30 -13.69 22.43 -17.56
CA ILE A 30 -13.50 21.02 -17.78
C ILE A 30 -13.18 20.30 -16.45
N PHE A 31 -13.93 19.25 -16.14
CA PHE A 31 -13.51 18.22 -15.21
C PHE A 31 -12.93 17.04 -16.02
N TYR A 32 -11.62 16.90 -15.91
CA TYR A 32 -10.90 15.79 -16.52
C TYR A 32 -10.84 14.64 -15.51
N ILE A 33 -11.65 13.61 -15.73
CA ILE A 33 -11.86 12.49 -14.81
C ILE A 33 -10.89 11.36 -15.13
N ALA A 34 -10.06 11.01 -14.15
CA ALA A 34 -9.16 9.87 -14.22
C ALA A 34 -9.52 8.81 -13.17
N PRO A 35 -9.16 7.53 -13.38
CA PRO A 35 -9.31 6.50 -12.36
C PRO A 35 -8.60 6.86 -11.05
N ASN A 36 -9.15 6.45 -9.92
CA ASN A 36 -8.68 6.81 -8.58
C ASN A 36 -7.18 6.59 -8.35
N SER A 37 -6.64 5.56 -8.96
CA SER A 37 -5.25 5.13 -8.85
C SER A 37 -4.25 6.01 -9.63
N LEU A 38 -4.71 6.75 -10.63
CA LEU A 38 -3.84 7.44 -11.60
C LEU A 38 -3.95 8.97 -11.56
N SER A 39 -4.74 9.56 -10.66
CA SER A 39 -5.10 10.97 -10.74
C SER A 39 -3.92 11.95 -10.73
N PHE A 40 -2.90 11.73 -9.90
CA PHE A 40 -1.72 12.62 -9.85
C PHE A 40 -0.85 12.50 -11.11
N GLU A 41 -0.65 11.29 -11.60
CA GLU A 41 0.13 11.05 -12.82
C GLU A 41 -0.58 11.59 -14.06
N LYS A 42 -1.90 11.46 -14.09
CA LYS A 42 -2.73 12.03 -15.15
C LYS A 42 -2.73 13.54 -15.13
N GLU A 43 -2.77 14.16 -13.94
CA GLU A 43 -2.66 15.62 -13.83
C GLU A 43 -1.37 16.12 -14.49
N ARG A 44 -0.24 15.49 -14.15
CA ARG A 44 1.04 15.80 -14.76
C ARG A 44 1.05 15.56 -16.27
N ALA A 45 0.55 14.40 -16.72
CA ALA A 45 0.49 14.06 -18.13
C ALA A 45 -0.39 15.02 -18.95
N VAL A 46 -1.54 15.42 -18.39
CA VAL A 46 -2.41 16.43 -19.00
C VAL A 46 -1.71 17.78 -19.09
N LEU A 47 -1.03 18.24 -18.02
CA LEU A 47 -0.29 19.49 -18.02
C LEU A 47 0.86 19.48 -19.03
N GLU A 48 1.57 18.36 -19.19
CA GLU A 48 2.62 18.20 -20.19
C GLU A 48 2.07 18.23 -21.63
N CYS A 49 0.82 17.78 -21.85
CA CYS A 49 0.16 17.78 -23.16
C CYS A 49 -0.49 19.11 -23.52
N LEU A 50 -0.76 20.00 -22.57
CA LEU A 50 -1.38 21.30 -22.81
C LEU A 50 -0.44 22.23 -23.60
N SER A 51 -1.00 22.94 -24.57
CA SER A 51 -0.28 23.91 -25.41
C SER A 51 0.42 25.02 -24.63
N GLN A 52 -0.13 25.42 -23.48
CA GLN A 52 0.41 26.46 -22.58
C GLN A 52 1.02 25.91 -21.29
N GLN A 53 1.08 24.59 -21.13
CA GLN A 53 1.56 23.89 -19.94
C GLN A 53 0.87 24.28 -18.61
N ALA A 54 -0.24 25.04 -18.67
CA ALA A 54 -1.06 25.40 -17.53
C ALA A 54 -2.48 25.78 -18.01
N SER A 55 -3.48 25.46 -17.21
CA SER A 55 -4.86 25.91 -17.44
C SER A 55 -5.63 25.96 -16.12
N PHE A 56 -6.31 27.07 -15.86
CA PHE A 56 -7.26 27.17 -14.75
C PHE A 56 -8.66 26.65 -15.10
N ALA A 57 -8.94 26.42 -16.39
CA ALA A 57 -10.22 25.91 -16.86
C ALA A 57 -10.30 24.39 -16.85
N ILE A 58 -9.18 23.66 -16.71
CA ILE A 58 -9.12 22.20 -16.67
C ILE A 58 -8.74 21.77 -15.27
N THR A 59 -9.61 21.01 -14.63
CA THR A 59 -9.38 20.40 -13.30
C THR A 59 -9.28 18.90 -13.46
N VAL A 60 -8.08 18.34 -13.32
CA VAL A 60 -7.88 16.88 -13.31
C VAL A 60 -8.28 16.34 -11.95
N THR A 61 -9.20 15.39 -11.92
CA THR A 61 -9.82 14.93 -10.68
C THR A 61 -10.41 13.52 -10.81
N ARG A 62 -11.07 13.07 -9.76
CA ARG A 62 -11.84 11.82 -9.68
C ARG A 62 -13.33 12.13 -9.54
N PHE A 63 -14.20 11.17 -9.86
CA PHE A 63 -15.64 11.34 -9.68
C PHE A 63 -16.03 11.86 -8.28
N ALA A 64 -15.53 11.20 -7.23
CA ALA A 64 -15.85 11.59 -5.85
C ALA A 64 -15.39 13.03 -5.50
N GLN A 65 -14.22 13.44 -6.00
CA GLN A 65 -13.71 14.78 -5.74
C GLN A 65 -14.45 15.83 -6.59
N MET A 66 -14.80 15.51 -7.84
CA MET A 66 -15.66 16.34 -8.67
C MET A 66 -17.02 16.58 -7.96
N ALA A 67 -17.62 15.52 -7.41
CA ALA A 67 -18.85 15.64 -6.66
C ALA A 67 -18.73 16.65 -5.53
N ARG A 68 -17.65 16.57 -4.75
CA ARG A 68 -17.38 17.53 -3.68
C ARG A 68 -17.27 18.96 -4.19
N TYR A 69 -16.60 19.20 -5.32
CA TYR A 69 -16.51 20.55 -5.90
C TYR A 69 -17.86 21.11 -6.31
N LEU A 70 -18.77 20.29 -6.82
CA LEU A 70 -20.07 20.71 -7.32
C LEU A 70 -21.07 21.01 -6.19
N ILE A 71 -20.96 20.33 -5.03
CA ILE A 71 -21.91 20.50 -3.91
C ILE A 71 -21.37 21.35 -2.76
N LEU A 72 -20.11 21.79 -2.80
CA LEU A 72 -19.43 22.44 -1.68
C LEU A 72 -20.17 23.67 -1.13
N ASN A 73 -20.84 24.43 -2.00
CA ASN A 73 -21.55 25.68 -1.65
C ASN A 73 -23.03 25.46 -1.37
N ASP A 74 -23.60 24.32 -1.71
CA ASP A 74 -25.06 24.13 -1.78
C ASP A 74 -25.61 23.21 -0.69
N MET A 75 -24.74 22.48 0.00
CA MET A 75 -25.16 21.55 1.05
C MET A 75 -24.63 21.97 2.42
N PRO A 76 -25.47 21.97 3.47
CA PRO A 76 -24.97 22.11 4.83
C PRO A 76 -23.97 20.98 5.10
N ALA A 77 -22.87 21.33 5.76
CA ALA A 77 -21.86 20.36 6.14
C ALA A 77 -22.47 19.33 7.11
N LYS A 78 -23.05 18.25 6.58
CA LYS A 78 -23.35 17.08 7.40
C LYS A 78 -22.02 16.50 7.87
N THR A 79 -21.96 16.05 9.11
CA THR A 79 -20.78 15.36 9.62
C THR A 79 -20.60 14.07 8.81
N SER A 80 -19.62 14.04 7.93
CA SER A 80 -19.32 12.87 7.10
C SER A 80 -18.55 11.87 7.94
N LEU A 81 -19.05 10.63 8.00
CA LEU A 81 -18.28 9.49 8.47
C LEU A 81 -17.48 8.92 7.31
N ASP A 82 -16.21 8.66 7.57
CA ASP A 82 -15.39 7.81 6.70
C ASP A 82 -15.53 6.33 7.11
N ASP A 83 -14.71 5.47 6.50
CA ASP A 83 -14.74 4.03 6.81
C ASP A 83 -14.44 3.72 8.27
N ILE A 84 -13.63 4.55 8.93
CA ILE A 84 -13.31 4.43 10.36
C ILE A 84 -14.55 4.73 11.19
N GLY A 85 -15.18 5.86 10.93
CA GLY A 85 -16.40 6.27 11.61
C GLY A 85 -17.56 5.30 11.35
N LEU A 86 -17.68 4.82 10.11
CA LEU A 86 -18.66 3.80 9.75
C LEU A 86 -18.42 2.49 10.51
N GLY A 87 -17.16 2.02 10.61
CA GLY A 87 -16.80 0.85 11.41
C GLY A 87 -17.13 1.00 12.88
N MET A 88 -16.88 2.18 13.44
CA MET A 88 -17.29 2.51 14.82
C MET A 88 -18.82 2.53 14.99
N ALA A 89 -19.57 2.98 13.99
CA ALA A 89 -21.02 2.94 13.99
C ALA A 89 -21.55 1.50 13.95
N PHE A 90 -20.98 0.65 13.08
CA PHE A 90 -21.27 -0.80 13.08
C PHE A 90 -20.98 -1.42 14.44
N TYR A 91 -19.79 -1.19 14.99
CA TYR A 91 -19.43 -1.72 16.32
C TYR A 91 -20.44 -1.32 17.39
N LYS A 92 -20.83 -0.04 17.42
CA LYS A 92 -21.80 0.48 18.39
C LYS A 92 -23.17 -0.20 18.25
N CYS A 93 -23.69 -0.26 17.03
CA CYS A 93 -24.98 -0.90 16.77
C CYS A 93 -24.96 -2.41 17.11
N LEU A 94 -23.89 -3.10 16.74
CA LEU A 94 -23.71 -4.52 17.02
C LEU A 94 -23.51 -4.80 18.52
N ALA A 95 -22.86 -3.88 19.27
CA ALA A 95 -22.71 -4.01 20.71
C ALA A 95 -24.06 -4.02 21.44
N GLU A 96 -25.06 -3.29 20.92
CA GLU A 96 -26.41 -3.20 21.49
C GLU A 96 -27.31 -4.41 21.18
N LEU A 97 -26.98 -5.23 20.19
CA LEU A 97 -27.72 -6.47 19.86
C LEU A 97 -27.37 -7.59 20.84
N ASP A 98 -28.36 -8.40 21.27
CA ASP A 98 -28.05 -9.64 21.96
C ASP A 98 -27.39 -10.62 20.97
N PRO A 99 -26.33 -11.36 21.34
CA PRO A 99 -25.75 -12.39 20.47
C PRO A 99 -26.78 -13.43 19.97
N LYS A 100 -27.87 -13.61 20.66
CA LYS A 100 -28.98 -14.53 20.30
C LYS A 100 -29.89 -13.98 19.22
N ASP A 101 -29.88 -12.66 18.99
CA ASP A 101 -30.67 -12.02 17.95
C ASP A 101 -30.08 -12.31 16.57
N LEU A 102 -28.79 -12.65 16.52
CA LEU A 102 -28.06 -13.02 15.30
C LEU A 102 -27.88 -14.55 15.25
N ARG A 103 -28.32 -15.16 14.18
CA ARG A 103 -28.32 -16.62 14.00
C ARG A 103 -26.95 -17.16 13.58
N VAL A 104 -26.25 -16.44 12.69
CA VAL A 104 -24.95 -16.80 12.14
C VAL A 104 -23.82 -16.01 12.78
N TYR A 105 -23.96 -14.69 12.87
CA TYR A 105 -22.85 -13.79 13.22
C TYR A 105 -22.77 -13.39 14.70
N GLY A 106 -23.64 -13.92 15.55
CA GLY A 106 -23.71 -13.53 16.96
C GLY A 106 -22.41 -13.69 17.75
N ALA A 107 -21.63 -14.73 17.47
CA ALA A 107 -20.36 -14.99 18.15
C ALA A 107 -19.23 -14.04 17.74
N ILE A 108 -19.27 -13.52 16.51
CA ILE A 108 -18.22 -12.67 15.90
C ILE A 108 -18.67 -11.22 15.70
N LYS A 109 -19.81 -10.82 16.22
CA LYS A 109 -20.43 -9.52 15.95
C LYS A 109 -19.55 -8.31 16.24
N GLN A 110 -18.54 -8.42 17.11
CA GLN A 110 -17.60 -7.36 17.44
C GLN A 110 -16.17 -7.63 16.90
N ASP A 111 -16.01 -8.66 16.09
CA ASP A 111 -14.74 -8.96 15.46
C ASP A 111 -14.39 -7.88 14.42
N PRO A 112 -13.20 -7.28 14.47
CA PRO A 112 -12.81 -6.23 13.53
C PRO A 112 -12.83 -6.68 12.05
N GLN A 113 -12.51 -7.94 11.76
CA GLN A 113 -12.55 -8.47 10.39
C GLN A 113 -13.98 -8.60 9.87
N PHE A 114 -14.90 -9.03 10.72
CA PHE A 114 -16.33 -9.09 10.39
C PHE A 114 -16.89 -7.69 10.13
N ILE A 115 -16.55 -6.71 10.97
CA ILE A 115 -16.95 -5.32 10.76
C ILE A 115 -16.40 -4.78 9.45
N GLN A 116 -15.15 -5.10 9.12
CA GLN A 116 -14.55 -4.71 7.84
C GLN A 116 -15.33 -5.29 6.65
N GLN A 117 -15.73 -6.56 6.71
CA GLN A 117 -16.56 -7.19 5.68
C GLN A 117 -17.96 -6.55 5.55
N LEU A 118 -18.54 -6.10 6.67
CA LEU A 118 -19.80 -5.35 6.64
C LEU A 118 -19.64 -3.98 5.98
N ILE A 119 -18.53 -3.27 6.23
CA ILE A 119 -18.20 -2.00 5.56
C ILE A 119 -18.01 -2.22 4.06
N GLU A 120 -17.29 -3.26 3.67
CA GLU A 120 -17.10 -3.62 2.26
C GLU A 120 -18.43 -3.89 1.58
N LEU A 121 -19.31 -4.67 2.19
CA LEU A 121 -20.65 -4.93 1.67
C LEU A 121 -21.50 -3.65 1.61
N TYR A 122 -21.43 -2.78 2.62
CA TYR A 122 -22.09 -1.48 2.62
C TYR A 122 -21.68 -0.65 1.39
N HIS A 123 -20.39 -0.55 1.11
CA HIS A 123 -19.88 0.16 -0.05
C HIS A 123 -20.23 -0.50 -1.37
N GLU A 124 -20.22 -1.83 -1.44
CA GLU A 124 -20.63 -2.56 -2.64
C GLU A 124 -22.09 -2.28 -2.98
N MET A 125 -22.99 -2.42 -2.02
CA MET A 125 -24.43 -2.14 -2.23
C MET A 125 -24.66 -0.68 -2.64
N THR A 126 -23.99 0.26 -1.98
CA THR A 126 -24.09 1.69 -2.32
C THR A 126 -23.60 1.98 -3.74
N LYS A 127 -22.42 1.46 -4.13
CA LYS A 127 -21.87 1.64 -5.49
C LYS A 127 -22.70 0.98 -6.56
N ALA A 128 -23.35 -0.13 -6.21
CA ALA A 128 -24.29 -0.83 -7.08
C ALA A 128 -25.66 -0.15 -7.18
N GLN A 129 -25.89 0.94 -6.42
CA GLN A 129 -27.19 1.61 -6.32
C GLN A 129 -28.32 0.67 -5.87
N MET A 130 -27.97 -0.31 -5.02
CA MET A 130 -28.90 -1.28 -4.44
C MET A 130 -29.36 -0.83 -3.06
N SER A 131 -30.61 -1.11 -2.75
CA SER A 131 -31.16 -0.99 -1.40
C SER A 131 -30.69 -2.16 -0.51
N PHE A 132 -30.48 -1.92 0.79
CA PHE A 132 -30.23 -3.04 1.71
C PHE A 132 -31.44 -3.98 1.84
N LEU A 133 -32.64 -3.54 1.46
CA LEU A 133 -33.82 -4.40 1.37
C LEU A 133 -33.71 -5.44 0.25
N ASP A 134 -32.91 -5.19 -0.79
CA ASP A 134 -32.71 -6.16 -1.88
C ASP A 134 -32.07 -7.45 -1.35
N LEU A 135 -31.40 -7.40 -0.18
CA LEU A 135 -30.89 -8.59 0.51
C LEU A 135 -32.00 -9.61 0.89
N GLU A 136 -33.28 -9.23 0.83
CA GLU A 136 -34.42 -10.16 1.02
C GLU A 136 -34.41 -11.29 0.00
N SER A 137 -33.80 -11.09 -1.16
CA SER A 137 -33.68 -12.11 -2.21
C SER A 137 -32.58 -13.15 -1.97
N LEU A 138 -31.79 -13.04 -0.89
CA LEU A 138 -30.79 -14.05 -0.53
C LEU A 138 -31.46 -15.40 -0.20
N THR A 139 -30.86 -16.48 -0.69
CA THR A 139 -31.37 -17.85 -0.50
C THR A 139 -31.14 -18.39 0.90
N ASP A 140 -30.04 -18.00 1.56
CA ASP A 140 -29.73 -18.38 2.94
C ASP A 140 -30.56 -17.53 3.90
N GLU A 141 -31.58 -18.15 4.52
CA GLU A 141 -32.51 -17.46 5.41
C GLU A 141 -31.89 -16.92 6.69
N ASP A 142 -30.92 -17.62 7.26
CA ASP A 142 -30.29 -17.21 8.52
C ASP A 142 -29.32 -16.06 8.30
N LYS A 143 -28.50 -16.13 7.27
CA LYS A 143 -27.62 -15.06 6.82
C LYS A 143 -28.40 -13.80 6.41
N ARG A 144 -29.49 -14.00 5.65
CA ARG A 144 -30.40 -12.93 5.22
C ARG A 144 -30.98 -12.19 6.42
N ALA A 145 -31.51 -12.92 7.42
CA ALA A 145 -32.11 -12.32 8.60
C ALA A 145 -31.10 -11.47 9.38
N ASP A 146 -29.89 -11.98 9.56
CA ASP A 146 -28.82 -11.28 10.26
C ASP A 146 -28.40 -9.99 9.53
N LEU A 147 -28.14 -10.08 8.22
CA LEU A 147 -27.72 -8.90 7.44
C LEU A 147 -28.79 -7.82 7.41
N LEU A 148 -30.05 -8.18 7.19
CA LEU A 148 -31.16 -7.22 7.21
C LEU A 148 -31.28 -6.51 8.55
N LEU A 149 -31.20 -7.26 9.68
CA LEU A 149 -31.25 -6.70 11.01
C LEU A 149 -30.09 -5.72 11.29
N ILE A 150 -28.87 -6.12 10.87
CA ILE A 150 -27.66 -5.29 11.05
C ILE A 150 -27.79 -3.99 10.27
N PHE A 151 -28.11 -4.07 8.97
CA PHE A 151 -28.19 -2.89 8.13
C PHE A 151 -29.37 -1.98 8.48
N GLU A 152 -30.51 -2.54 8.87
CA GLU A 152 -31.66 -1.77 9.38
C GLU A 152 -31.24 -0.93 10.62
N LYS A 153 -30.57 -1.57 11.58
CA LYS A 153 -30.13 -0.90 12.81
C LYS A 153 -29.08 0.18 12.56
N VAL A 154 -28.10 -0.10 11.71
CA VAL A 154 -27.05 0.87 11.34
C VAL A 154 -27.65 2.04 10.57
N THR A 155 -28.51 1.78 9.59
CA THR A 155 -29.18 2.81 8.80
C THR A 155 -30.06 3.72 9.69
N ALA A 156 -30.80 3.13 10.63
CA ALA A 156 -31.60 3.88 11.59
C ALA A 156 -30.72 4.77 12.48
N TYR A 157 -29.59 4.26 12.95
CA TYR A 157 -28.60 5.02 13.74
C TYR A 157 -28.02 6.21 12.96
N LEU A 158 -27.59 5.98 11.72
CA LEU A 158 -27.04 7.02 10.87
C LEU A 158 -28.06 8.12 10.56
N ASN A 159 -29.33 7.74 10.32
CA ASN A 159 -30.43 8.68 10.10
C ASN A 159 -30.72 9.57 11.31
N GLN A 160 -30.80 8.96 12.51
CA GLN A 160 -31.07 9.70 13.77
C GLN A 160 -29.94 10.70 14.09
N GLY A 161 -28.68 10.33 13.82
CA GLY A 161 -27.51 11.16 14.07
C GLY A 161 -27.31 12.28 13.04
N GLN A 162 -28.16 12.40 12.02
CA GLN A 162 -27.94 13.27 10.85
C GLN A 162 -26.56 13.10 10.24
N LEU A 163 -26.01 11.89 10.37
CA LEU A 163 -24.73 11.50 9.80
C LEU A 163 -24.91 11.28 8.29
N SER A 164 -23.90 11.67 7.54
CA SER A 164 -23.94 11.53 6.10
C SER A 164 -23.90 10.04 5.72
N GLN A 165 -24.89 9.58 4.98
CA GLN A 165 -24.95 8.23 4.42
C GLN A 165 -24.55 8.28 2.94
N GLY A 166 -23.89 7.22 2.47
CA GLY A 166 -23.52 7.09 1.08
C GLY A 166 -22.21 7.81 0.71
N SER A 167 -21.87 7.67 -0.56
CA SER A 167 -20.67 8.28 -1.14
C SER A 167 -20.88 9.76 -1.47
N GLN A 168 -19.80 10.47 -1.76
CA GLN A 168 -19.88 11.85 -2.28
C GLN A 168 -20.66 11.91 -3.60
N LEU A 169 -20.62 10.84 -4.39
CA LEU A 169 -21.40 10.72 -5.63
C LEU A 169 -22.89 10.55 -5.36
N SER A 170 -23.26 9.70 -4.39
CA SER A 170 -24.67 9.55 -3.98
C SER A 170 -25.27 10.88 -3.55
N HIS A 171 -24.52 11.69 -2.79
CA HIS A 171 -24.98 13.02 -2.38
C HIS A 171 -25.15 13.98 -3.56
N LEU A 172 -24.23 13.91 -4.54
CA LEU A 172 -24.35 14.72 -5.76
C LEU A 172 -25.57 14.28 -6.59
N ILE A 173 -25.78 12.97 -6.74
CA ILE A 173 -26.95 12.41 -7.43
C ILE A 173 -28.23 12.95 -6.79
N GLU A 174 -28.38 12.79 -5.47
CA GLU A 174 -29.53 13.27 -4.71
C GLU A 174 -29.72 14.80 -4.87
N ALA A 175 -28.63 15.57 -4.79
CA ALA A 175 -28.67 17.02 -4.92
C ALA A 175 -29.10 17.47 -6.32
N ILE A 176 -28.65 16.79 -7.39
CA ILE A 176 -29.06 17.09 -8.76
C ILE A 176 -30.53 16.72 -9.01
N GLU A 177 -30.97 15.56 -8.54
CA GLU A 177 -32.34 15.08 -8.68
C GLU A 177 -33.33 16.00 -7.95
N ASN A 178 -32.96 16.47 -6.77
CA ASN A 178 -33.75 17.43 -5.98
C ASN A 178 -33.61 18.88 -6.43
N GLY A 179 -32.83 19.17 -7.48
CA GLY A 179 -32.62 20.54 -7.98
C GLY A 179 -31.90 21.49 -7.00
N LYS A 180 -31.08 20.94 -6.10
CA LYS A 180 -30.37 21.71 -5.05
C LYS A 180 -28.98 22.19 -5.45
N VAL A 181 -28.51 21.87 -6.66
CA VAL A 181 -27.19 22.31 -7.15
C VAL A 181 -27.32 23.60 -7.90
N SER A 182 -26.61 24.65 -7.45
CA SER A 182 -26.64 25.98 -8.03
C SER A 182 -25.77 26.16 -9.27
N SER A 183 -24.91 25.19 -9.58
CA SER A 183 -23.97 25.24 -10.70
C SER A 183 -24.69 25.26 -12.06
N ASP A 184 -24.24 26.13 -12.96
CA ASP A 184 -24.69 26.12 -14.35
C ASP A 184 -24.02 24.97 -15.12
N PHE A 185 -24.72 23.87 -15.27
CA PHE A 185 -24.23 22.69 -15.97
C PHE A 185 -23.90 22.93 -17.45
N THR A 186 -24.48 23.96 -18.07
CA THR A 186 -24.20 24.29 -19.48
C THR A 186 -22.79 24.87 -19.68
N GLN A 187 -22.15 25.33 -18.62
CA GLN A 187 -20.77 25.84 -18.63
C GLN A 187 -19.72 24.77 -18.30
N ILE A 188 -20.17 23.55 -18.02
CA ILE A 188 -19.31 22.45 -17.59
C ILE A 188 -19.20 21.42 -18.72
N ALA A 189 -18.02 20.80 -18.83
CA ALA A 189 -17.85 19.61 -19.65
C ALA A 189 -17.02 18.56 -18.89
N LEU A 190 -17.26 17.29 -19.18
CA LEU A 190 -16.54 16.14 -18.64
C LEU A 190 -15.64 15.52 -19.72
N VAL A 191 -14.42 15.25 -19.36
CA VAL A 191 -13.49 14.43 -20.16
C VAL A 191 -13.07 13.24 -19.31
N ILE A 192 -13.38 12.04 -19.75
CA ILE A 192 -13.19 10.80 -18.97
C ILE A 192 -12.14 9.93 -19.67
N ASP A 193 -11.03 9.66 -18.98
CA ASP A 193 -9.83 9.03 -19.53
C ASP A 193 -9.56 7.67 -18.92
N GLY A 194 -9.51 6.64 -19.74
CA GLY A 194 -8.91 5.34 -19.41
C GLY A 194 -9.74 4.44 -18.51
N PHE A 195 -11.05 4.65 -18.44
CA PHE A 195 -11.96 3.72 -17.81
C PHE A 195 -12.25 2.52 -18.71
N THR A 196 -12.39 1.35 -18.11
CA THR A 196 -12.83 0.12 -18.76
C THR A 196 -14.23 -0.31 -18.33
N ARG A 197 -14.81 0.40 -17.34
CA ARG A 197 -16.18 0.24 -16.86
C ARG A 197 -16.51 1.38 -15.89
N PHE A 198 -17.78 1.63 -15.67
CA PHE A 198 -18.28 2.44 -14.57
C PHE A 198 -18.93 1.56 -13.48
N SER A 199 -18.94 2.03 -12.25
CA SER A 199 -19.90 1.55 -11.27
C SER A 199 -21.29 2.09 -11.63
N ALA A 200 -22.34 1.48 -11.09
CA ALA A 200 -23.71 1.99 -11.31
C ALA A 200 -23.87 3.44 -10.89
N GLU A 201 -23.21 3.82 -9.80
CA GLU A 201 -23.20 5.19 -9.28
C GLU A 201 -22.48 6.17 -10.23
N GLU A 202 -21.31 5.78 -10.78
CA GLU A 202 -20.57 6.57 -11.77
C GLU A 202 -21.35 6.72 -13.07
N GLU A 203 -21.98 5.65 -13.51
CA GLU A 203 -22.84 5.69 -14.71
C GLU A 203 -24.04 6.58 -14.51
N ARG A 204 -24.71 6.48 -13.35
CA ARG A 204 -25.85 7.34 -13.00
C ARG A 204 -25.51 8.82 -13.00
N ILE A 205 -24.34 9.20 -12.46
CA ILE A 205 -23.92 10.60 -12.45
C ILE A 205 -23.61 11.11 -13.86
N VAL A 206 -23.01 10.28 -14.71
CA VAL A 206 -22.78 10.63 -16.13
C VAL A 206 -24.09 10.84 -16.86
N ASP A 207 -25.09 9.98 -16.64
CA ASP A 207 -26.44 10.11 -17.21
C ASP A 207 -27.11 11.42 -16.79
N LEU A 208 -27.11 11.70 -15.49
CA LEU A 208 -27.74 12.92 -14.94
C LEU A 208 -27.08 14.19 -15.47
N LEU A 209 -25.75 14.24 -15.47
CA LEU A 209 -25.01 15.40 -15.98
C LEU A 209 -25.23 15.58 -17.48
N HIS A 210 -25.20 14.50 -18.26
CA HIS A 210 -25.50 14.55 -19.69
C HIS A 210 -26.94 15.03 -19.96
N GLY A 211 -27.91 14.51 -19.19
CA GLY A 211 -29.32 14.95 -19.26
C GLY A 211 -29.51 16.44 -18.89
N LYS A 212 -28.62 17.04 -18.10
CA LYS A 212 -28.58 18.49 -17.77
C LYS A 212 -27.82 19.33 -18.79
N GLY A 213 -27.35 18.75 -19.90
CA GLY A 213 -26.68 19.47 -20.98
C GLY A 213 -25.16 19.59 -20.82
N VAL A 214 -24.54 18.83 -19.91
CA VAL A 214 -23.08 18.74 -19.81
C VAL A 214 -22.56 17.99 -21.05
N GLU A 215 -21.56 18.57 -21.70
CA GLU A 215 -20.84 17.89 -22.77
C GLU A 215 -19.89 16.84 -22.17
N VAL A 216 -20.01 15.58 -22.65
CA VAL A 216 -19.22 14.47 -22.13
C VAL A 216 -18.40 13.84 -23.26
N VAL A 217 -17.09 13.73 -23.04
CA VAL A 217 -16.15 13.03 -23.94
C VAL A 217 -15.54 11.88 -23.15
N ILE A 218 -15.66 10.65 -23.65
CA ILE A 218 -15.13 9.45 -23.03
C ILE A 218 -14.13 8.79 -23.97
N GLY A 219 -12.93 8.49 -23.47
CA GLY A 219 -11.91 7.77 -24.21
C GLY A 219 -11.50 6.47 -23.55
N ALA A 220 -11.27 5.44 -24.38
CA ALA A 220 -10.73 4.16 -23.94
C ALA A 220 -9.74 3.59 -24.96
N TYR A 221 -8.92 2.64 -24.53
CA TYR A 221 -8.01 1.92 -25.42
C TYR A 221 -8.72 0.73 -26.05
N ALA A 222 -8.68 0.64 -27.38
CA ALA A 222 -9.15 -0.53 -28.12
C ALA A 222 -8.42 -0.61 -29.47
N SER A 223 -8.11 -1.82 -29.92
CA SER A 223 -7.69 -2.00 -31.32
C SER A 223 -8.92 -1.91 -32.23
N LYS A 224 -8.73 -1.41 -33.46
CA LYS A 224 -9.80 -1.39 -34.46
C LYS A 224 -10.36 -2.80 -34.72
N LYS A 225 -9.46 -3.81 -34.74
CA LYS A 225 -9.83 -5.21 -34.90
C LYS A 225 -10.76 -5.68 -33.76
N ALA A 226 -10.38 -5.41 -32.49
CA ALA A 226 -11.17 -5.79 -31.35
C ALA A 226 -12.53 -5.07 -31.30
N TYR A 227 -12.56 -3.77 -31.60
CA TYR A 227 -13.81 -2.99 -31.57
C TYR A 227 -14.80 -3.40 -32.67
N THR A 228 -14.32 -3.76 -33.86
CA THR A 228 -15.18 -4.16 -34.98
C THR A 228 -15.51 -5.66 -34.99
N SER A 229 -14.87 -6.46 -34.13
CA SER A 229 -15.15 -7.89 -34.01
C SER A 229 -16.57 -8.12 -33.46
N PRO A 230 -17.32 -9.07 -34.04
CA PRO A 230 -18.62 -9.45 -33.49
C PRO A 230 -18.52 -10.18 -32.13
N PHE A 231 -17.32 -10.66 -31.78
CA PHE A 231 -17.06 -11.38 -30.55
C PHE A 231 -16.05 -10.59 -29.71
N ALA A 232 -16.50 -10.03 -28.60
CA ALA A 232 -15.62 -9.38 -27.63
C ALA A 232 -14.95 -10.40 -26.68
N GLU A 233 -15.58 -11.54 -26.45
CA GLU A 233 -15.09 -12.59 -25.57
C GLU A 233 -13.75 -13.15 -26.05
N GLY A 234 -12.80 -13.22 -25.13
CA GLY A 234 -11.47 -13.76 -25.41
C GLY A 234 -10.43 -12.73 -25.86
N ASN A 235 -10.81 -11.55 -26.28
CA ASN A 235 -9.86 -10.52 -26.72
C ASN A 235 -9.14 -9.84 -25.53
N LEU A 236 -7.92 -9.36 -25.74
CA LEU A 236 -7.15 -8.61 -24.74
C LEU A 236 -7.82 -7.28 -24.35
N TYR A 237 -8.54 -6.65 -25.29
CA TYR A 237 -9.30 -5.43 -25.08
C TYR A 237 -10.75 -5.66 -24.61
N GLN A 238 -11.12 -6.87 -24.25
CA GLN A 238 -12.51 -7.23 -23.95
C GLN A 238 -13.18 -6.23 -23.00
N ALA A 239 -12.53 -5.88 -21.89
CA ALA A 239 -13.10 -4.96 -20.90
C ALA A 239 -13.46 -3.59 -21.51
N SER A 240 -12.55 -2.98 -22.24
CA SER A 240 -12.75 -1.65 -22.85
C SER A 240 -13.68 -1.68 -24.07
N VAL A 241 -13.69 -2.77 -24.84
CA VAL A 241 -14.58 -2.93 -25.99
C VAL A 241 -16.03 -3.12 -25.51
N GLU A 242 -16.28 -4.00 -24.54
CA GLU A 242 -17.62 -4.16 -23.94
C GLU A 242 -18.12 -2.84 -23.35
N PHE A 243 -17.26 -2.10 -22.66
CA PHE A 243 -17.58 -0.77 -22.10
C PHE A 243 -17.97 0.22 -23.19
N LEU A 244 -17.18 0.33 -24.27
CA LEU A 244 -17.48 1.22 -25.39
C LEU A 244 -18.77 0.82 -26.12
N HIS A 245 -19.01 -0.47 -26.34
CA HIS A 245 -20.25 -0.95 -26.97
C HIS A 245 -21.49 -0.67 -26.09
N HIS A 246 -21.37 -0.88 -24.77
CA HIS A 246 -22.43 -0.54 -23.82
C HIS A 246 -22.79 0.96 -23.90
N LEU A 247 -21.79 1.83 -23.84
CA LEU A 247 -22.01 3.27 -23.93
C LEU A 247 -22.52 3.70 -25.31
N ALA A 248 -22.00 3.10 -26.39
CA ALA A 248 -22.45 3.40 -27.75
C ALA A 248 -23.92 3.04 -27.97
N ALA A 249 -24.35 1.90 -27.43
CA ALA A 249 -25.76 1.48 -27.48
C ALA A 249 -26.65 2.40 -26.61
N LYS A 250 -26.23 2.68 -25.38
CA LYS A 250 -26.98 3.50 -24.44
C LYS A 250 -27.20 4.92 -24.94
N TYR A 251 -26.16 5.57 -25.46
CA TYR A 251 -26.23 6.96 -25.92
C TYR A 251 -26.45 7.11 -27.42
N GLN A 252 -26.66 6.02 -28.13
CA GLN A 252 -26.86 5.96 -29.59
C GLN A 252 -25.76 6.74 -30.36
N THR A 253 -24.53 6.63 -29.89
CA THR A 253 -23.37 7.35 -30.43
C THR A 253 -22.24 6.35 -30.71
N PRO A 254 -21.82 6.14 -31.96
CA PRO A 254 -20.72 5.25 -32.26
C PRO A 254 -19.39 5.81 -31.74
N ALA A 255 -18.51 4.94 -31.27
CA ALA A 255 -17.16 5.35 -30.90
C ALA A 255 -16.30 5.60 -32.16
N GLN A 256 -15.49 6.67 -32.12
CA GLN A 256 -14.64 7.09 -33.22
C GLN A 256 -13.21 6.59 -33.02
N ASP A 257 -12.64 6.00 -34.06
CA ASP A 257 -11.24 5.58 -34.09
C ASP A 257 -10.33 6.80 -34.25
N CYS A 258 -9.44 7.00 -33.27
CA CYS A 258 -8.43 8.05 -33.24
C CYS A 258 -7.00 7.49 -33.34
N SER A 259 -6.85 6.22 -33.67
CA SER A 259 -5.55 5.57 -33.77
C SER A 259 -4.67 6.23 -34.83
N GLN A 260 -3.40 6.43 -34.51
CA GLN A 260 -2.40 6.96 -35.47
C GLN A 260 -1.80 5.79 -36.24
N THR A 261 -1.65 5.99 -37.55
CA THR A 261 -0.97 4.99 -38.38
C THR A 261 0.54 5.17 -38.16
N HIS A 262 1.16 4.25 -37.46
CA HIS A 262 2.60 4.21 -37.32
C HIS A 262 3.22 3.57 -38.58
N GLU A 263 4.15 4.24 -39.24
CA GLU A 263 4.83 3.73 -40.46
C GLU A 263 5.63 2.44 -40.18
N LYS A 264 6.11 2.24 -38.96
CA LYS A 264 6.81 1.02 -38.53
C LYS A 264 6.29 0.57 -37.17
N MET A 265 6.03 -0.72 -37.08
CA MET A 265 5.74 -1.36 -35.80
C MET A 265 6.98 -1.31 -34.90
N ASP A 266 6.82 -0.87 -33.66
CA ASP A 266 7.85 -1.03 -32.63
C ASP A 266 7.78 -2.40 -31.98
N SER A 267 8.74 -2.71 -31.11
CA SER A 267 8.86 -3.99 -30.41
C SER A 267 7.64 -4.33 -29.55
N PHE A 268 7.03 -3.32 -28.96
CA PHE A 268 5.88 -3.47 -28.07
C PHE A 268 4.57 -3.65 -28.86
N ASP A 269 4.44 -2.98 -30.00
CA ASP A 269 3.31 -3.20 -30.92
C ASP A 269 3.35 -4.63 -31.48
N LYS A 270 4.56 -5.13 -31.88
CA LYS A 270 4.73 -6.53 -32.29
C LYS A 270 4.30 -7.50 -31.19
N ALA A 271 4.77 -7.31 -29.95
CA ALA A 271 4.40 -8.15 -28.82
C ALA A 271 2.89 -8.13 -28.53
N SER A 272 2.27 -6.94 -28.60
CA SER A 272 0.85 -6.77 -28.39
C SER A 272 -0.01 -7.48 -29.43
N ARG A 273 0.36 -7.37 -30.72
CA ARG A 273 -0.34 -8.03 -31.82
C ARG A 273 -0.18 -9.55 -31.79
N LEU A 274 1.00 -10.05 -31.42
CA LEU A 274 1.24 -11.47 -31.23
C LEU A 274 0.39 -12.03 -30.09
N LEU A 275 0.33 -11.31 -28.95
CA LEU A 275 -0.56 -11.66 -27.85
C LEU A 275 -2.04 -11.59 -28.28
N GLU A 276 -2.47 -10.53 -28.95
CA GLU A 276 -3.85 -10.40 -29.42
C GLU A 276 -4.22 -11.55 -30.37
N SER A 277 -3.33 -11.94 -31.29
CA SER A 277 -3.56 -13.04 -32.22
C SER A 277 -3.67 -14.42 -31.54
N SER A 278 -2.92 -14.61 -30.43
CA SER A 278 -2.99 -15.84 -29.64
C SER A 278 -4.38 -15.99 -28.97
N TYR A 279 -4.95 -14.88 -28.50
CA TYR A 279 -6.24 -14.90 -27.79
C TYR A 279 -7.44 -14.89 -28.71
N ASP A 280 -7.37 -14.28 -29.89
CA ASP A 280 -8.48 -14.29 -30.86
C ASP A 280 -8.34 -15.42 -31.90
N PHE A 281 -7.36 -16.33 -31.71
CA PHE A 281 -7.08 -17.48 -32.55
C PHE A 281 -6.85 -17.11 -34.03
N SER A 282 -6.32 -15.91 -34.29
CA SER A 282 -5.93 -15.52 -35.64
C SER A 282 -4.48 -15.94 -35.95
N GLU A 283 -4.22 -16.33 -37.18
CA GLU A 283 -2.87 -16.63 -37.63
C GLU A 283 -2.11 -15.32 -37.92
N LEU A 284 -1.17 -14.98 -37.06
CA LEU A 284 -0.26 -13.86 -37.26
C LEU A 284 1.18 -14.33 -37.00
N THR A 285 2.02 -14.17 -38.00
CA THR A 285 3.46 -14.45 -37.86
C THR A 285 4.22 -13.15 -38.05
N LEU A 286 4.93 -12.72 -37.01
CA LEU A 286 5.81 -11.56 -37.02
C LEU A 286 7.21 -12.01 -36.65
N ASP A 287 8.20 -11.49 -37.34
CA ASP A 287 9.60 -11.76 -37.04
C ASP A 287 10.05 -10.87 -35.87
N VAL A 288 10.58 -11.50 -34.83
CA VAL A 288 11.14 -10.84 -33.64
C VAL A 288 12.64 -10.75 -33.79
N ASP A 289 13.15 -9.58 -34.16
CA ASP A 289 14.55 -9.34 -34.36
C ASP A 289 15.37 -9.09 -33.07
N GLU A 290 16.66 -8.86 -33.17
CA GLU A 290 17.54 -8.65 -32.03
C GLU A 290 17.21 -7.35 -31.27
N LYS A 291 16.82 -6.31 -31.98
CA LYS A 291 16.41 -5.04 -31.40
C LYS A 291 15.11 -5.20 -30.58
N ASP A 292 14.18 -6.02 -31.04
CA ASP A 292 12.97 -6.33 -30.29
C ASP A 292 13.31 -7.03 -28.97
N ARG A 293 14.25 -7.97 -28.99
CA ARG A 293 14.76 -8.69 -27.81
C ARG A 293 15.57 -7.82 -26.85
N GLU A 294 16.15 -6.73 -27.32
CA GLU A 294 16.81 -5.73 -26.49
C GLU A 294 15.81 -4.79 -25.82
N ASN A 295 14.79 -4.37 -26.57
CA ASN A 295 13.77 -3.45 -26.07
C ASN A 295 12.79 -4.13 -25.11
N LEU A 296 12.42 -5.38 -25.33
CA LEU A 296 11.60 -6.19 -24.44
C LEU A 296 12.41 -7.41 -23.97
N GLN A 297 12.82 -7.40 -22.71
CA GLN A 297 13.63 -8.46 -22.10
C GLN A 297 12.83 -9.20 -21.05
N ILE A 298 13.05 -10.51 -20.96
CA ILE A 298 12.51 -11.37 -19.92
C ILE A 298 13.66 -11.87 -19.05
N TRP A 299 13.62 -11.52 -17.76
CA TRP A 299 14.63 -11.95 -16.80
C TRP A 299 14.08 -13.07 -15.91
N SER A 300 14.89 -14.11 -15.70
CA SER A 300 14.65 -15.14 -14.67
C SER A 300 15.69 -14.93 -13.57
N CYS A 301 15.23 -14.62 -12.37
CA CYS A 301 16.05 -14.37 -11.18
C CYS A 301 15.85 -15.48 -10.15
N LEU A 302 16.71 -15.58 -9.14
CA LEU A 302 16.55 -16.59 -8.10
C LEU A 302 15.55 -16.12 -7.03
N THR A 303 15.74 -14.92 -6.50
CA THR A 303 14.94 -14.38 -5.39
C THR A 303 14.43 -12.96 -5.71
N GLN A 304 13.42 -12.51 -4.96
CA GLN A 304 12.90 -11.13 -5.00
C GLN A 304 14.00 -10.09 -4.69
N LYS A 305 14.87 -10.41 -3.75
CA LYS A 305 15.99 -9.54 -3.39
C LYS A 305 16.97 -9.39 -4.56
N GLU A 306 17.33 -10.49 -5.21
CA GLU A 306 18.20 -10.48 -6.39
C GLU A 306 17.58 -9.69 -7.54
N GLU A 307 16.28 -9.82 -7.77
CA GLU A 307 15.56 -9.00 -8.76
C GLU A 307 15.74 -7.50 -8.52
N LEU A 308 15.50 -7.04 -7.29
CA LEU A 308 15.64 -5.64 -6.91
C LEU A 308 17.09 -5.13 -7.06
N GLU A 309 18.06 -5.93 -6.68
CA GLU A 309 19.48 -5.59 -6.81
C GLU A 309 19.88 -5.46 -8.28
N LEU A 310 19.43 -6.36 -9.15
CA LEU A 310 19.67 -6.30 -10.60
C LEU A 310 18.99 -5.08 -11.24
N VAL A 311 17.77 -4.76 -10.82
CA VAL A 311 17.06 -3.54 -11.25
C VAL A 311 17.83 -2.30 -10.81
N ALA A 312 18.25 -2.22 -9.54
CA ALA A 312 18.99 -1.08 -9.01
C ALA A 312 20.31 -0.86 -9.78
N ARG A 313 21.04 -1.94 -10.05
CA ARG A 313 22.27 -1.88 -10.89
C ARG A 313 21.98 -1.40 -12.29
N SER A 314 20.95 -1.94 -12.95
CA SER A 314 20.56 -1.55 -14.29
C SER A 314 20.19 -0.06 -14.38
N ILE A 315 19.47 0.47 -13.38
CA ILE A 315 19.17 1.91 -13.30
C ILE A 315 20.45 2.73 -13.16
N ARG A 316 21.34 2.36 -12.24
CA ARG A 316 22.61 3.09 -12.02
C ARG A 316 23.52 3.04 -13.24
N GLN A 317 23.59 1.89 -13.91
CA GLN A 317 24.37 1.74 -15.13
C GLN A 317 23.86 2.65 -16.24
N LYS A 318 22.53 2.66 -16.50
CA LYS A 318 21.93 3.52 -17.54
C LYS A 318 22.14 5.00 -17.27
N LEU A 319 22.02 5.43 -16.00
CA LEU A 319 22.30 6.81 -15.60
C LEU A 319 23.79 7.18 -15.76
N HIS A 320 24.70 6.21 -15.63
CA HIS A 320 26.12 6.43 -15.85
C HIS A 320 26.46 6.52 -17.35
N GLU A 321 25.83 5.69 -18.17
CA GLU A 321 26.04 5.64 -19.61
C GLU A 321 25.44 6.85 -20.35
N ASN A 322 24.37 7.44 -19.81
CA ASN A 322 23.68 8.57 -20.45
C ASN A 322 23.35 9.67 -19.42
N SER A 323 24.06 10.79 -19.53
CA SER A 323 23.90 11.96 -18.66
C SER A 323 22.56 12.69 -18.80
N ASP A 324 21.81 12.46 -19.87
CA ASP A 324 20.51 13.09 -20.10
C ASP A 324 19.38 12.37 -19.34
N LEU A 325 19.67 11.18 -18.83
CA LEU A 325 18.71 10.43 -18.01
C LEU A 325 18.71 10.93 -16.56
N SER A 326 17.53 10.89 -15.96
CA SER A 326 17.31 11.13 -14.55
C SER A 326 16.36 10.07 -13.98
N TYR A 327 16.19 9.99 -12.68
CA TYR A 327 15.40 8.95 -12.02
C TYR A 327 13.93 8.92 -12.47
N LYS A 328 13.34 10.06 -12.84
CA LYS A 328 11.97 10.17 -13.36
C LYS A 328 11.71 9.39 -14.66
N HIS A 329 12.76 9.03 -15.41
CA HIS A 329 12.63 8.24 -16.65
C HIS A 329 12.44 6.73 -16.38
N PHE A 330 12.59 6.32 -15.10
CA PHE A 330 12.49 4.92 -14.69
C PHE A 330 11.23 4.69 -13.88
N ARG A 331 10.63 3.52 -14.07
CA ARG A 331 9.46 3.05 -13.31
C ARG A 331 9.61 1.59 -12.93
N ILE A 332 9.17 1.23 -11.73
CA ILE A 332 9.12 -0.15 -11.27
C ILE A 332 7.67 -0.52 -11.00
N LEU A 333 7.28 -1.67 -11.52
CA LEU A 333 5.95 -2.23 -11.38
C LEU A 333 6.06 -3.55 -10.62
N LEU A 334 5.28 -3.70 -9.56
CA LEU A 334 5.32 -4.84 -8.65
C LEU A 334 4.02 -5.64 -8.71
N GLY A 335 4.13 -6.95 -8.74
CA GLY A 335 2.97 -7.83 -8.63
C GLY A 335 2.35 -7.82 -7.24
N ASP A 336 3.20 -7.86 -6.23
CA ASP A 336 2.83 -7.74 -4.83
C ASP A 336 3.74 -6.71 -4.13
N VAL A 337 3.22 -5.52 -3.92
CA VAL A 337 3.98 -4.42 -3.30
C VAL A 337 4.38 -4.74 -1.87
N ALA A 338 3.53 -5.45 -1.12
CA ALA A 338 3.79 -5.75 0.29
C ALA A 338 5.02 -6.65 0.46
N SER A 339 5.16 -7.67 -0.38
CA SER A 339 6.30 -8.59 -0.36
C SER A 339 7.65 -7.95 -0.72
N TYR A 340 7.64 -6.84 -1.45
CA TYR A 340 8.87 -6.13 -1.85
C TYR A 340 9.23 -4.95 -0.96
N GLN A 341 8.29 -4.40 -0.19
CA GLN A 341 8.42 -3.12 0.49
C GLN A 341 9.65 -3.00 1.40
N LEU A 342 9.95 -4.01 2.21
CA LEU A 342 11.10 -4.01 3.13
C LEU A 342 12.43 -4.08 2.37
N SER A 343 12.53 -4.97 1.40
CA SER A 343 13.74 -5.16 0.59
C SER A 343 13.99 -3.97 -0.32
N LEU A 344 12.93 -3.37 -0.86
CA LEU A 344 13.01 -2.21 -1.75
C LEU A 344 13.73 -1.04 -1.08
N LYS A 345 13.30 -0.66 0.13
CA LYS A 345 13.93 0.45 0.86
C LYS A 345 15.42 0.16 1.13
N THR A 346 15.72 -1.01 1.67
CA THR A 346 17.10 -1.38 2.02
C THR A 346 18.03 -1.37 0.80
N ILE A 347 17.57 -1.93 -0.33
CA ILE A 347 18.39 -2.03 -1.54
C ILE A 347 18.53 -0.64 -2.20
N PHE A 348 17.44 0.12 -2.31
CA PHE A 348 17.49 1.41 -2.98
C PHE A 348 18.31 2.44 -2.19
N ASP A 349 18.25 2.42 -0.85
CA ASP A 349 19.14 3.21 0.00
C ASP A 349 20.62 2.80 -0.21
N GLN A 350 20.90 1.49 -0.28
CA GLN A 350 22.25 0.96 -0.56
C GLN A 350 22.77 1.42 -1.94
N TYR A 351 21.91 1.47 -2.95
CA TYR A 351 22.27 1.93 -4.29
C TYR A 351 22.10 3.44 -4.48
N GLN A 352 21.68 4.18 -3.44
CA GLN A 352 21.44 5.63 -3.47
C GLN A 352 20.47 6.03 -4.60
N ILE A 353 19.38 5.30 -4.73
CA ILE A 353 18.31 5.55 -5.70
C ILE A 353 17.12 6.16 -4.95
N PRO A 354 16.79 7.43 -5.20
CA PRO A 354 15.58 8.01 -4.67
C PRO A 354 14.36 7.36 -5.33
N PHE A 355 13.42 6.92 -4.50
CA PHE A 355 12.20 6.29 -4.99
C PHE A 355 10.97 6.82 -4.26
N TYR A 356 9.84 6.72 -4.91
CA TYR A 356 8.54 7.00 -4.33
C TYR A 356 7.62 5.79 -4.51
N LEU A 357 7.11 5.29 -3.40
CA LEU A 357 6.12 4.23 -3.41
C LEU A 357 4.74 4.86 -3.59
N GLY A 358 4.18 4.77 -4.79
CA GLY A 358 2.88 5.35 -5.18
C GLY A 358 1.67 4.74 -4.44
N ARG A 359 1.83 4.36 -3.18
CA ARG A 359 0.83 3.69 -2.35
C ARG A 359 0.75 4.36 -0.98
N SER A 360 -0.43 4.31 -0.38
CA SER A 360 -0.61 4.65 1.02
C SER A 360 0.07 3.60 1.91
N GLU A 361 0.71 4.05 2.98
CA GLU A 361 1.34 3.19 3.97
C GLU A 361 0.35 2.89 5.10
N SER A 362 0.36 1.65 5.60
CA SER A 362 -0.49 1.24 6.71
C SER A 362 0.04 1.76 8.04
N MET A 363 -0.85 2.23 8.89
CA MET A 363 -0.52 2.58 10.28
C MET A 363 -0.39 1.37 11.22
N ALA A 364 -0.78 0.17 10.79
CA ALA A 364 -0.84 -1.01 11.66
C ALA A 364 0.46 -1.30 12.43
N HIS A 365 1.62 -1.09 11.78
CA HIS A 365 2.94 -1.33 12.38
C HIS A 365 3.65 -0.06 12.88
N HIS A 366 2.96 1.08 12.87
CA HIS A 366 3.55 2.33 13.34
C HIS A 366 3.72 2.31 14.88
N PRO A 367 4.81 2.85 15.45
CA PRO A 367 5.03 2.89 16.92
C PRO A 367 3.85 3.48 17.71
N LEU A 368 3.14 4.47 17.15
CA LEU A 368 1.95 5.05 17.78
C LEU A 368 0.77 4.06 17.86
N THR A 369 0.61 3.19 16.88
CA THR A 369 -0.40 2.11 16.94
C THR A 369 -0.01 1.04 17.95
N GLN A 370 1.27 0.65 17.97
CA GLN A 370 1.80 -0.28 18.98
C GLN A 370 1.72 0.26 20.40
N PHE A 371 1.87 1.58 20.56
CA PHE A 371 1.66 2.26 21.84
C PHE A 371 0.21 2.07 22.34
N VAL A 372 -0.78 2.32 21.49
CA VAL A 372 -2.21 2.11 21.84
C VAL A 372 -2.50 0.64 22.11
N GLU A 373 -1.97 -0.27 21.27
CA GLU A 373 -2.09 -1.72 21.44
C GLU A 373 -1.54 -2.18 22.81
N SER A 374 -0.35 -1.70 23.17
CA SER A 374 0.29 -2.05 24.45
C SER A 374 -0.54 -1.60 25.65
N ILE A 375 -1.17 -0.42 25.60
CA ILE A 375 -2.06 0.07 26.65
C ILE A 375 -3.33 -0.78 26.72
N LEU A 376 -3.91 -1.13 25.57
CA LEU A 376 -5.06 -2.04 25.50
C LEU A 376 -4.72 -3.40 26.11
N ALA A 377 -3.56 -3.97 25.76
CA ALA A 377 -3.09 -5.25 26.29
C ALA A 377 -2.86 -5.18 27.80
N LEU A 378 -2.23 -4.12 28.31
CA LEU A 378 -2.07 -3.87 29.76
C LEU A 378 -3.41 -3.84 30.49
N LYS A 379 -4.43 -3.21 29.92
CA LYS A 379 -5.79 -3.17 30.49
C LYS A 379 -6.45 -4.54 30.44
N ARG A 380 -6.46 -5.18 29.30
CA ARG A 380 -7.14 -6.47 29.04
C ARG A 380 -6.53 -7.63 29.81
N TYR A 381 -5.19 -7.71 29.83
CA TYR A 381 -4.44 -8.81 30.45
C TYR A 381 -3.90 -8.49 31.85
N ARG A 382 -4.43 -7.43 32.50
CA ARG A 382 -4.13 -7.07 33.89
C ARG A 382 -2.65 -6.87 34.18
N PHE A 383 -1.95 -6.07 33.34
CA PHE A 383 -0.53 -5.72 33.52
C PHE A 383 0.43 -6.91 33.44
N ARG A 384 0.41 -7.64 32.32
CA ARG A 384 1.50 -8.59 32.07
C ARG A 384 2.82 -7.84 31.89
N GLN A 385 3.88 -8.43 32.37
CA GLN A 385 5.23 -7.89 32.28
C GLN A 385 5.60 -7.54 30.83
N GLU A 386 5.28 -8.43 29.88
CA GLU A 386 5.61 -8.25 28.47
C GLU A 386 4.89 -7.05 27.86
N ASP A 387 3.62 -6.84 28.19
CA ASP A 387 2.83 -5.71 27.68
C ASP A 387 3.40 -4.37 28.17
N LEU A 388 3.89 -4.32 29.42
CA LEU A 388 4.54 -3.13 29.96
C LEU A 388 5.89 -2.85 29.27
N ILE A 389 6.67 -3.88 29.03
CA ILE A 389 7.95 -3.77 28.30
C ILE A 389 7.67 -3.31 26.86
N ASN A 390 6.67 -3.85 26.20
CA ASN A 390 6.28 -3.43 24.84
C ASN A 390 5.90 -1.95 24.82
N LEU A 391 5.11 -1.47 25.81
CA LEU A 391 4.78 -0.05 25.94
C LEU A 391 6.05 0.83 26.04
N LEU A 392 6.98 0.46 26.92
CA LEU A 392 8.22 1.21 27.12
C LEU A 392 9.12 1.21 25.88
N ARG A 393 9.18 0.09 25.16
CA ARG A 393 9.99 -0.07 23.94
C ARG A 393 9.44 0.70 22.74
N THR A 394 8.21 1.20 22.78
CA THR A 394 7.72 2.11 21.74
C THR A 394 8.52 3.42 21.68
N GLY A 395 9.26 3.77 22.74
CA GLY A 395 9.99 5.04 22.88
C GLY A 395 9.08 6.26 23.03
N LEU A 396 7.76 6.07 23.10
CA LEU A 396 6.78 7.16 23.15
C LEU A 396 6.28 7.47 24.58
N TYR A 397 6.63 6.65 25.57
CA TYR A 397 6.06 6.74 26.91
C TYR A 397 7.10 7.08 27.96
N SER A 398 6.75 8.03 28.84
CA SER A 398 7.46 8.40 30.09
C SER A 398 8.82 9.08 29.96
N ASP A 399 9.25 9.53 28.79
CA ASP A 399 10.52 10.26 28.59
C ASP A 399 11.70 9.60 29.37
N LEU A 400 11.89 8.30 29.15
CA LEU A 400 12.91 7.49 29.79
C LEU A 400 14.10 7.28 28.85
N SER A 401 15.31 7.26 29.42
CA SER A 401 16.47 6.84 28.64
C SER A 401 16.44 5.33 28.39
N GLN A 402 17.06 4.89 27.27
CA GLN A 402 17.18 3.46 26.98
C GLN A 402 17.81 2.69 28.15
N ALA A 403 18.82 3.27 28.80
CA ALA A 403 19.47 2.66 29.97
C ALA A 403 18.53 2.52 31.18
N ASP A 404 17.54 3.41 31.33
CA ASP A 404 16.51 3.27 32.36
C ASP A 404 15.51 2.18 32.04
N ILE A 405 15.09 2.09 30.79
CA ILE A 405 14.19 1.03 30.29
C ILE A 405 14.87 -0.33 30.47
N ASP A 406 16.13 -0.46 30.04
CA ASP A 406 16.89 -1.71 30.15
C ASP A 406 17.09 -2.13 31.63
N ALA A 407 17.42 -1.18 32.50
CA ALA A 407 17.57 -1.45 33.95
C ALA A 407 16.24 -1.90 34.58
N PHE A 408 15.15 -1.24 34.23
CA PHE A 408 13.81 -1.59 34.72
C PHE A 408 13.37 -2.95 34.19
N GLU A 409 13.52 -3.22 32.87
CA GLU A 409 13.22 -4.51 32.25
C GLU A 409 14.03 -5.63 32.88
N GLN A 410 15.35 -5.44 33.05
CA GLN A 410 16.23 -6.44 33.64
C GLN A 410 15.80 -6.80 35.08
N TYR A 411 15.40 -5.79 35.86
CA TYR A 411 14.92 -6.01 37.21
C TYR A 411 13.60 -6.78 37.27
N ILE A 412 12.60 -6.34 36.51
CA ILE A 412 11.26 -6.99 36.54
C ILE A 412 11.30 -8.40 35.99
N ARG A 413 12.13 -8.66 34.95
CA ARG A 413 12.35 -10.01 34.42
C ARG A 413 13.04 -10.90 35.42
N TYR A 414 14.09 -10.41 36.06
CA TYR A 414 14.87 -11.19 37.03
C TYR A 414 14.02 -11.63 38.22
N LEU A 415 13.15 -10.79 38.71
CA LEU A 415 12.27 -11.10 39.84
C LEU A 415 10.91 -11.69 39.44
N GLY A 416 10.61 -11.81 38.14
CA GLY A 416 9.33 -12.33 37.65
C GLY A 416 8.14 -11.48 38.09
N ILE A 417 8.32 -10.14 38.17
CA ILE A 417 7.26 -9.23 38.59
C ILE A 417 6.18 -9.18 37.52
N ASN A 418 4.96 -9.57 37.87
CA ASN A 418 3.85 -9.66 36.96
C ASN A 418 2.54 -9.28 37.66
N GLY A 419 1.62 -8.64 36.92
CA GLY A 419 0.33 -8.21 37.44
C GLY A 419 0.34 -6.87 38.18
N PHE A 420 -0.77 -6.14 38.08
CA PHE A 420 -0.92 -4.77 38.55
C PHE A 420 -0.53 -4.58 40.03
N SER A 421 -1.02 -5.46 40.92
CA SER A 421 -0.73 -5.39 42.36
C SER A 421 0.75 -5.55 42.70
N SER A 422 1.49 -6.34 41.91
CA SER A 422 2.93 -6.55 42.12
C SER A 422 3.73 -5.29 41.69
N PHE A 423 3.30 -4.62 40.63
CA PHE A 423 3.89 -3.36 40.20
C PHE A 423 3.60 -2.18 41.12
N GLN A 424 2.46 -2.19 41.84
CA GLN A 424 2.13 -1.15 42.82
C GLN A 424 3.00 -1.21 44.07
N GLN A 425 3.49 -2.40 44.43
CA GLN A 425 4.34 -2.57 45.60
C GLN A 425 5.73 -1.96 45.41
N THR A 426 6.28 -1.40 46.46
CA THR A 426 7.66 -0.89 46.44
C THR A 426 8.63 -2.04 46.25
N PHE A 427 9.57 -1.87 45.34
CA PHE A 427 10.63 -2.84 45.10
C PHE A 427 11.61 -2.85 46.27
N THR A 428 11.81 -4.03 46.88
CA THR A 428 12.62 -4.19 48.11
C THR A 428 13.83 -5.10 47.95
N LYS A 429 13.91 -5.88 46.86
CA LYS A 429 14.96 -6.88 46.63
C LYS A 429 16.09 -6.31 45.78
N SER A 430 17.24 -5.95 46.41
CA SER A 430 18.42 -5.40 45.70
C SER A 430 19.33 -6.46 45.06
N HIS A 431 19.13 -7.73 45.36
CA HIS A 431 19.98 -8.85 44.93
C HIS A 431 21.48 -8.55 45.13
N HIS A 432 21.88 -8.51 46.39
CA HIS A 432 23.27 -8.22 46.81
C HIS A 432 23.84 -6.90 46.23
N GLY A 433 22.99 -5.88 46.10
CA GLY A 433 23.42 -4.56 45.61
C GLY A 433 23.54 -4.44 44.09
N LYS A 434 23.16 -5.48 43.34
CA LYS A 434 23.18 -5.45 41.87
C LYS A 434 22.22 -4.41 41.29
N PHE A 435 21.10 -4.16 41.98
CA PHE A 435 20.08 -3.24 41.53
C PHE A 435 19.96 -2.03 42.45
N SER A 436 19.94 -0.83 41.88
CA SER A 436 19.64 0.41 42.62
C SER A 436 18.15 0.54 42.87
N LEU A 437 17.69 0.21 44.06
CA LEU A 437 16.26 0.23 44.43
C LEU A 437 15.66 1.65 44.39
N GLU A 438 16.44 2.66 44.77
CA GLU A 438 16.00 4.05 44.72
C GLU A 438 15.64 4.46 43.30
N ARG A 439 16.57 4.24 42.35
CA ARG A 439 16.36 4.50 40.92
C ARG A 439 15.17 3.72 40.38
N LEU A 440 15.10 2.42 40.67
CA LEU A 440 14.03 1.55 40.16
C LEU A 440 12.64 1.91 40.70
N ASN A 441 12.57 2.33 41.98
CA ASN A 441 11.28 2.78 42.55
C ASN A 441 10.85 4.15 41.97
N ALA A 442 11.81 5.05 41.72
CA ALA A 442 11.53 6.31 41.04
C ALA A 442 10.99 6.06 39.61
N LEU A 443 11.65 5.16 38.87
CA LEU A 443 11.17 4.73 37.52
C LEU A 443 9.79 4.09 37.58
N ARG A 444 9.57 3.18 38.55
CA ARG A 444 8.27 2.53 38.78
C ARG A 444 7.15 3.55 38.95
N LEU A 445 7.33 4.53 39.83
CA LEU A 445 6.32 5.57 40.05
C LEU A 445 6.08 6.41 38.80
N ARG A 446 7.13 6.79 38.10
CA ARG A 446 7.04 7.57 36.86
C ARG A 446 6.29 6.82 35.77
N ILE A 447 6.49 5.51 35.66
CA ILE A 447 5.80 4.64 34.69
C ILE A 447 4.35 4.40 35.09
N LEU A 448 4.09 4.09 36.37
CA LEU A 448 2.77 3.60 36.79
C LEU A 448 1.75 4.71 37.04
N THR A 449 2.14 5.87 37.57
CA THR A 449 1.19 6.90 38.00
C THR A 449 0.23 7.36 36.89
N PRO A 450 0.68 7.65 35.63
CA PRO A 450 -0.25 8.01 34.58
C PRO A 450 -1.16 6.84 34.17
N LEU A 451 -0.65 5.61 34.19
CA LEU A 451 -1.44 4.41 33.86
C LEU A 451 -2.49 4.12 34.92
N GLU A 452 -2.18 4.28 36.22
CA GLU A 452 -3.13 4.11 37.31
C GLU A 452 -4.29 5.10 37.18
N THR A 453 -3.98 6.37 36.90
CA THR A 453 -4.99 7.42 36.70
C THR A 453 -5.93 7.07 35.54
N LEU A 454 -5.37 6.63 34.42
CA LEU A 454 -6.16 6.22 33.26
C LEU A 454 -7.01 4.99 33.57
N PHE A 455 -6.46 3.95 34.21
CA PHE A 455 -7.11 2.67 34.45
C PHE A 455 -8.13 2.68 35.58
N ALA A 456 -8.08 3.66 36.44
CA ALA A 456 -9.13 3.89 37.46
C ALA A 456 -10.47 4.32 36.82
N SER A 457 -10.48 4.59 35.53
CA SER A 457 -11.67 5.00 34.81
C SER A 457 -12.67 3.85 34.68
N ARG A 458 -13.90 4.09 35.20
CA ARG A 458 -15.06 3.24 34.94
C ARG A 458 -15.75 3.67 33.64
N LYS A 459 -16.79 2.96 33.23
CA LYS A 459 -17.65 3.38 32.11
C LYS A 459 -18.13 4.82 32.35
N GLN A 460 -17.86 5.71 31.41
CA GLN A 460 -18.09 7.15 31.56
C GLN A 460 -18.45 7.80 30.22
N LYS A 461 -18.92 9.05 30.26
CA LYS A 461 -19.25 9.81 29.04
C LYS A 461 -18.01 9.96 28.16
N THR A 462 -18.23 9.90 26.85
CA THR A 462 -17.19 10.02 25.81
C THR A 462 -16.31 11.27 26.01
N GLU A 463 -16.91 12.42 26.31
CA GLU A 463 -16.19 13.68 26.47
C GLU A 463 -15.19 13.60 27.66
N ASN A 464 -15.63 13.01 28.79
CA ASN A 464 -14.77 12.82 29.97
C ASN A 464 -13.64 11.81 29.69
N LEU A 465 -13.93 10.77 28.92
CA LEU A 465 -12.94 9.77 28.55
C LEU A 465 -11.86 10.36 27.64
N LEU A 466 -12.23 11.14 26.64
CA LEU A 466 -11.31 11.85 25.75
C LEU A 466 -10.47 12.89 26.50
N GLN A 467 -11.07 13.59 27.48
CA GLN A 467 -10.32 14.52 28.33
C GLN A 467 -9.27 13.77 29.17
N LYS A 468 -9.60 12.66 29.78
CA LYS A 468 -8.65 11.83 30.54
C LYS A 468 -7.56 11.24 29.65
N TRP A 469 -7.92 10.80 28.45
CA TRP A 469 -6.95 10.36 27.46
C TRP A 469 -5.95 11.46 27.11
N ASN A 470 -6.41 12.68 26.87
CA ASN A 470 -5.52 13.82 26.59
C ASN A 470 -4.60 14.15 27.78
N VAL A 471 -5.12 14.07 29.03
CA VAL A 471 -4.28 14.22 30.23
C VAL A 471 -3.23 13.12 30.30
N PHE A 472 -3.61 11.87 30.04
CA PHE A 472 -2.67 10.75 30.02
C PHE A 472 -1.57 10.91 28.98
N LEU A 473 -1.89 11.36 27.76
CA LEU A 473 -0.90 11.63 26.71
C LEU A 473 0.12 12.72 27.14
N LYS A 474 -0.34 13.71 27.90
CA LYS A 474 0.53 14.79 28.44
C LYS A 474 1.39 14.29 29.62
N GLU A 475 0.81 13.63 30.60
CA GLU A 475 1.51 13.10 31.78
C GLU A 475 2.50 11.99 31.39
N GLY A 476 2.16 11.15 30.41
CA GLY A 476 3.04 10.16 29.80
C GLY A 476 4.10 10.74 28.85
N ALA A 477 4.17 12.07 28.69
CA ALA A 477 5.07 12.77 27.81
C ALA A 477 5.05 12.34 26.32
N VAL A 478 3.96 11.70 25.87
CA VAL A 478 3.87 11.07 24.54
C VAL A 478 4.05 12.09 23.41
N THR A 479 3.39 13.24 23.50
CA THR A 479 3.50 14.30 22.49
C THR A 479 4.90 14.89 22.42
N LYS A 480 5.55 15.05 23.60
CA LYS A 480 6.93 15.54 23.67
C LYS A 480 7.90 14.55 23.04
N GLN A 481 7.80 13.26 23.41
CA GLN A 481 8.66 12.21 22.86
C GLN A 481 8.51 12.09 21.34
N LEU A 482 7.29 12.18 20.84
CA LEU A 482 7.05 12.16 19.39
C LEU A 482 7.70 13.38 18.70
N GLN A 483 7.62 14.57 19.31
CA GLN A 483 8.28 15.78 18.77
C GLN A 483 9.81 15.67 18.82
N ASP A 484 10.37 15.18 19.92
CA ASP A 484 11.82 15.03 20.09
C ASP A 484 12.39 13.99 19.09
N LEU A 485 11.70 12.87 18.91
CA LEU A 485 12.05 11.88 17.88
C LEU A 485 11.96 12.47 16.47
N THR A 486 10.89 13.19 16.18
CA THR A 486 10.67 13.79 14.85
C THR A 486 11.74 14.85 14.55
N ALA A 487 12.18 15.65 15.52
CA ALA A 487 13.19 16.69 15.34
C ALA A 487 14.56 16.16 14.90
N THR A 488 14.85 14.89 15.18
CA THR A 488 16.12 14.24 14.79
C THR A 488 16.05 13.56 13.41
N MET A 489 14.87 13.49 12.80
CA MET A 489 14.62 12.80 11.53
C MET A 489 14.87 13.72 10.32
N GLU A 490 15.06 13.13 9.16
CA GLU A 490 15.10 13.86 7.89
C GLU A 490 13.73 14.47 7.55
N ALA A 491 13.71 15.51 6.71
CA ALA A 491 12.49 16.26 6.38
C ALA A 491 11.32 15.37 5.86
N VAL A 492 11.62 14.35 5.07
CA VAL A 492 10.61 13.39 4.55
C VAL A 492 9.99 12.58 5.68
N GLU A 493 10.80 12.13 6.64
CA GLU A 493 10.30 11.40 7.80
C GLU A 493 9.52 12.31 8.76
N GLN A 494 9.91 13.58 8.87
CA GLN A 494 9.15 14.58 9.64
C GLN A 494 7.73 14.77 9.06
N GLU A 495 7.62 14.89 7.74
CA GLU A 495 6.34 14.99 7.05
C GLU A 495 5.49 13.74 7.29
N ARG A 496 6.11 12.56 7.20
CA ARG A 496 5.46 11.28 7.50
C ARG A 496 4.87 11.25 8.91
N GLN A 497 5.63 11.68 9.92
CA GLN A 497 5.16 11.74 11.30
C GLN A 497 3.99 12.74 11.48
N ALA A 498 4.03 13.85 10.77
CA ALA A 498 2.93 14.81 10.77
C ALA A 498 1.63 14.22 10.19
N GLU A 499 1.73 13.48 9.09
CA GLU A 499 0.56 12.78 8.50
C GLU A 499 0.02 11.69 9.43
N VAL A 500 0.89 10.90 10.06
CA VAL A 500 0.49 9.90 11.07
C VAL A 500 -0.26 10.55 12.23
N TRP A 501 0.22 11.68 12.73
CA TRP A 501 -0.45 12.41 13.80
C TRP A 501 -1.82 12.93 13.40
N LYS A 502 -1.96 13.44 12.17
CA LYS A 502 -3.27 13.87 11.62
C LYS A 502 -4.25 12.70 11.57
N VAL A 503 -3.81 11.53 11.10
CA VAL A 503 -4.66 10.32 11.07
C VAL A 503 -5.07 9.91 12.49
N PHE A 504 -4.15 9.94 13.45
CA PHE A 504 -4.46 9.65 14.86
C PHE A 504 -5.53 10.60 15.42
N CYS A 505 -5.39 11.90 15.20
CA CYS A 505 -6.38 12.89 15.61
C CYS A 505 -7.73 12.64 14.92
N HIS A 506 -7.70 12.32 13.63
CA HIS A 506 -8.91 12.02 12.87
C HIS A 506 -9.67 10.80 13.40
N VAL A 507 -8.97 9.72 13.77
CA VAL A 507 -9.61 8.55 14.42
C VAL A 507 -10.31 8.95 15.73
N LEU A 508 -9.68 9.84 16.53
CA LEU A 508 -10.29 10.36 17.76
C LEU A 508 -11.52 11.24 17.48
N GLU A 509 -11.49 12.03 16.40
CA GLU A 509 -12.64 12.86 15.96
C GLU A 509 -13.81 11.98 15.51
N GLN A 510 -13.56 10.94 14.75
CA GLN A 510 -14.59 9.97 14.33
C GLN A 510 -15.20 9.27 15.56
N PHE A 511 -14.37 8.86 16.50
CA PHE A 511 -14.85 8.29 17.76
C PHE A 511 -15.72 9.28 18.54
N ALA A 512 -15.29 10.52 18.69
CA ALA A 512 -16.05 11.57 19.37
C ALA A 512 -17.42 11.80 18.72
N THR A 513 -17.45 11.76 17.38
CA THR A 513 -18.69 11.95 16.60
C THR A 513 -19.66 10.80 16.79
N VAL A 514 -19.20 9.56 16.62
CA VAL A 514 -20.05 8.36 16.68
C VAL A 514 -20.55 8.10 18.12
N PHE A 515 -19.73 8.34 19.13
CA PHE A 515 -20.07 8.06 20.51
C PHE A 515 -20.50 9.31 21.32
N ALA A 516 -20.83 10.43 20.65
CA ALA A 516 -21.29 11.65 21.31
C ALA A 516 -22.40 11.36 22.34
N GLY A 517 -22.22 11.82 23.58
CA GLY A 517 -23.20 11.61 24.67
C GLY A 517 -23.31 10.17 25.18
N SER A 518 -22.62 9.22 24.59
CA SER A 518 -22.66 7.79 25.01
C SER A 518 -21.75 7.54 26.21
N GLN A 519 -22.01 6.45 26.93
CA GLN A 519 -21.11 5.94 27.97
C GLN A 519 -20.29 4.79 27.42
N VAL A 520 -18.96 4.92 27.45
CA VAL A 520 -18.01 3.96 26.89
C VAL A 520 -17.03 3.50 27.97
N SER A 521 -16.62 2.24 27.92
CA SER A 521 -15.52 1.75 28.75
C SER A 521 -14.17 2.14 28.17
N LEU A 522 -13.13 2.21 29.01
CA LEU A 522 -11.78 2.47 28.53
C LEU A 522 -11.29 1.36 27.59
N GLU A 523 -11.68 0.12 27.83
CA GLU A 523 -11.27 -1.02 27.00
C GLU A 523 -11.89 -0.93 25.61
N ASP A 524 -13.19 -0.65 25.50
CA ASP A 524 -13.86 -0.46 24.20
C ASP A 524 -13.26 0.73 23.43
N PHE A 525 -12.99 1.84 24.13
CA PHE A 525 -12.32 3.01 23.52
C PHE A 525 -10.97 2.65 22.94
N LEU A 526 -10.10 1.98 23.74
CA LEU A 526 -8.76 1.60 23.26
C LEU A 526 -8.82 0.57 22.12
N ALA A 527 -9.78 -0.36 22.18
CA ALA A 527 -9.98 -1.35 21.12
C ALA A 527 -10.42 -0.68 19.80
N LEU A 528 -11.37 0.27 19.88
CA LEU A 528 -11.81 1.03 18.70
C LEU A 528 -10.73 1.96 18.15
N LEU A 529 -9.97 2.61 19.04
CA LEU A 529 -8.85 3.46 18.65
C LEU A 529 -7.76 2.63 17.94
N HIS A 530 -7.37 1.49 18.50
CA HIS A 530 -6.41 0.58 17.90
C HIS A 530 -6.90 0.04 16.55
N SER A 531 -8.15 -0.40 16.47
CA SER A 531 -8.76 -0.90 15.22
C SER A 531 -8.80 0.20 14.16
N GLY A 532 -9.26 1.39 14.51
CA GLY A 532 -9.30 2.54 13.60
C GLY A 532 -7.92 2.93 13.08
N MET A 533 -6.90 2.93 13.95
CA MET A 533 -5.51 3.19 13.53
C MET A 533 -4.95 2.06 12.65
N SER A 534 -5.19 0.81 13.01
CA SER A 534 -4.67 -0.35 12.25
C SER A 534 -5.24 -0.44 10.84
N LEU A 535 -6.49 -0.01 10.64
CA LEU A 535 -7.15 0.06 9.34
C LEU A 535 -6.78 1.32 8.56
N SER A 536 -6.23 2.32 9.24
CA SER A 536 -5.87 3.60 8.63
C SER A 536 -4.62 3.50 7.77
N GLN A 537 -4.57 4.35 6.78
CA GLN A 537 -3.44 4.52 5.89
C GLN A 537 -3.07 6.01 5.82
N TYR A 538 -1.79 6.29 5.65
CA TYR A 538 -1.31 7.64 5.38
C TYR A 538 -0.50 7.67 4.09
N ARG A 539 -0.45 8.81 3.44
CA ARG A 539 0.25 9.01 2.18
C ARG A 539 1.16 10.23 2.29
N THR A 540 2.40 10.03 1.94
CA THR A 540 3.38 11.13 1.81
C THR A 540 3.53 11.53 0.36
N ILE A 541 3.88 12.78 0.12
CA ILE A 541 4.21 13.29 -1.21
C ILE A 541 5.74 13.24 -1.35
N PRO A 542 6.30 12.84 -2.50
CA PRO A 542 7.76 12.81 -2.66
C PRO A 542 8.37 14.22 -2.52
N ALA A 543 9.45 14.33 -1.76
CA ALA A 543 10.14 15.59 -1.54
C ALA A 543 10.81 16.15 -2.81
N THR A 544 11.08 15.29 -3.79
CA THR A 544 11.68 15.67 -5.07
C THR A 544 10.89 15.09 -6.23
N VAL A 545 10.88 15.81 -7.35
CA VAL A 545 10.24 15.35 -8.59
C VAL A 545 11.09 14.29 -9.31
N ASP A 546 12.39 14.24 -9.06
CA ASP A 546 13.31 13.28 -9.68
C ASP A 546 13.47 12.03 -8.83
N THR A 547 12.49 11.16 -8.90
CA THR A 547 12.45 9.87 -8.17
C THR A 547 12.01 8.75 -9.09
N VAL A 548 12.45 7.52 -8.80
CA VAL A 548 11.90 6.32 -9.42
C VAL A 548 10.52 6.05 -8.82
N LEU A 549 9.50 6.02 -9.66
CA LEU A 549 8.15 5.68 -9.21
C LEU A 549 7.98 4.16 -9.15
N VAL A 550 7.53 3.67 -7.99
CA VAL A 550 7.25 2.26 -7.73
C VAL A 550 5.77 2.08 -7.46
N GLN A 551 5.10 1.18 -8.17
CA GLN A 551 3.67 0.96 -8.02
C GLN A 551 3.25 -0.46 -8.40
N SER A 552 1.98 -0.82 -8.14
CA SER A 552 1.41 -2.10 -8.55
C SER A 552 1.10 -2.14 -10.04
N TYR A 553 1.09 -3.34 -10.64
CA TYR A 553 0.60 -3.57 -12.02
C TYR A 553 -0.85 -3.10 -12.22
N ASP A 554 -1.69 -3.19 -11.17
CA ASP A 554 -3.11 -2.83 -11.25
C ASP A 554 -3.34 -1.34 -11.57
N LEU A 555 -2.29 -0.53 -11.43
CA LEU A 555 -2.32 0.94 -11.57
C LEU A 555 -1.58 1.42 -12.79
N ILE A 556 -1.46 0.59 -13.81
CA ILE A 556 -0.62 0.90 -14.96
C ILE A 556 -1.41 1.56 -16.10
N ALA A 557 -0.83 2.62 -16.66
CA ALA A 557 -1.23 3.17 -17.93
C ALA A 557 -0.14 2.90 -19.00
N PRO A 558 -0.50 2.78 -20.27
CA PRO A 558 0.48 2.68 -21.34
C PRO A 558 1.40 3.91 -21.39
N LEU A 559 2.60 3.75 -21.96
CA LEU A 559 3.56 4.83 -22.24
C LEU A 559 3.96 5.69 -21.03
N THR A 560 4.08 5.07 -19.85
CA THR A 560 4.28 5.81 -18.60
C THR A 560 5.71 6.29 -18.38
N ALA A 561 6.73 5.55 -18.83
CA ALA A 561 8.14 5.90 -18.65
C ALA A 561 9.00 5.43 -19.81
N ASP A 562 10.23 5.94 -19.90
CA ASP A 562 11.18 5.48 -20.92
C ASP A 562 11.63 4.04 -20.64
N PHE A 563 11.96 3.76 -19.39
CA PHE A 563 12.44 2.45 -18.92
C PHE A 563 11.51 1.92 -17.83
N VAL A 564 10.96 0.73 -18.03
CA VAL A 564 10.05 0.09 -17.10
C VAL A 564 10.60 -1.27 -16.70
N TYR A 565 10.58 -1.53 -15.41
CA TYR A 565 10.91 -2.82 -14.80
C TYR A 565 9.66 -3.38 -14.14
N ALA A 566 9.08 -4.42 -14.71
CA ALA A 566 7.98 -5.14 -14.11
C ALA A 566 8.51 -6.42 -13.49
N ILE A 567 8.52 -6.50 -12.17
CA ILE A 567 9.14 -7.58 -11.41
C ILE A 567 8.13 -8.34 -10.56
N GLY A 568 8.48 -9.56 -10.18
CA GLY A 568 7.59 -10.46 -9.45
C GLY A 568 6.45 -11.02 -10.31
N LEU A 569 6.70 -11.23 -11.62
CA LEU A 569 5.73 -11.79 -12.57
C LEU A 569 5.63 -13.32 -12.38
N THR A 570 5.10 -13.72 -11.25
CA THR A 570 4.82 -15.12 -10.93
C THR A 570 3.42 -15.52 -11.36
N GLN A 571 3.15 -16.83 -11.40
CA GLN A 571 1.82 -17.36 -11.70
C GLN A 571 0.71 -16.88 -10.75
N ASP A 572 1.07 -16.50 -9.50
CA ASP A 572 0.13 -16.06 -8.46
C ASP A 572 -0.11 -14.55 -8.50
N ASN A 573 0.81 -13.81 -9.12
CA ASN A 573 0.73 -12.35 -9.24
C ASN A 573 0.14 -11.87 -10.56
N LEU A 574 0.33 -12.61 -11.65
CA LEU A 574 -0.24 -12.32 -12.96
C LEU A 574 -0.39 -13.62 -13.79
N PRO A 575 -1.60 -14.13 -14.05
CA PRO A 575 -2.89 -13.52 -13.70
C PRO A 575 -3.17 -13.52 -12.20
N LYS A 576 -3.64 -12.39 -11.67
CA LYS A 576 -4.05 -12.29 -10.27
C LYS A 576 -5.52 -12.69 -10.15
N ILE A 577 -5.80 -13.73 -9.40
CA ILE A 577 -7.17 -14.14 -9.10
C ILE A 577 -7.59 -13.40 -7.83
N ALA A 578 -8.31 -12.30 -7.99
CA ALA A 578 -8.94 -11.63 -6.87
C ALA A 578 -10.05 -12.54 -6.33
N GLN A 579 -9.95 -12.90 -5.07
CA GLN A 579 -11.03 -13.58 -4.37
C GLN A 579 -11.99 -12.54 -3.82
N ASN A 580 -13.25 -12.90 -3.76
CA ASN A 580 -14.25 -12.09 -3.12
C ASN A 580 -14.07 -12.15 -1.61
N THR A 581 -13.75 -11.01 -1.00
CA THR A 581 -13.51 -10.89 0.45
C THR A 581 -14.74 -10.45 1.21
N SER A 582 -15.83 -10.05 0.53
CA SER A 582 -17.05 -9.61 1.19
C SER A 582 -17.92 -10.80 1.63
N LEU A 583 -18.97 -10.48 2.39
CA LEU A 583 -19.91 -11.47 2.91
C LEU A 583 -20.75 -12.18 1.84
N LEU A 584 -20.83 -11.67 0.59
CA LEU A 584 -21.59 -12.26 -0.49
C LEU A 584 -20.70 -13.10 -1.42
N THR A 585 -21.14 -14.30 -1.74
CA THR A 585 -20.54 -15.14 -2.79
C THR A 585 -20.89 -14.62 -4.18
N ASP A 586 -20.17 -15.05 -5.22
CA ASP A 586 -20.46 -14.67 -6.61
C ASP A 586 -21.85 -15.19 -7.07
N GLU A 587 -22.30 -16.35 -6.57
CA GLU A 587 -23.61 -16.92 -6.85
C GLU A 587 -24.73 -16.08 -6.22
N GLU A 588 -24.55 -15.66 -4.96
CA GLU A 588 -25.49 -14.75 -4.28
C GLU A 588 -25.58 -13.40 -5.01
N ARG A 589 -24.45 -12.86 -5.47
CA ARG A 589 -24.42 -11.62 -6.27
C ARG A 589 -25.14 -11.77 -7.59
N GLN A 590 -24.94 -12.88 -8.27
CA GLN A 590 -25.64 -13.15 -9.52
C GLN A 590 -27.17 -13.23 -9.29
N SER A 591 -27.59 -13.86 -8.20
CA SER A 591 -29.01 -13.95 -7.82
C SER A 591 -29.61 -12.57 -7.50
N LEU A 592 -28.87 -11.75 -6.74
CA LEU A 592 -29.24 -10.37 -6.44
C LEU A 592 -29.33 -9.52 -7.70
N ASN A 593 -28.36 -9.61 -8.60
CA ASN A 593 -28.37 -8.87 -9.87
C ASN A 593 -29.56 -9.26 -10.78
N GLN A 594 -30.04 -10.49 -10.69
CA GLN A 594 -31.22 -10.94 -11.44
C GLN A 594 -32.55 -10.48 -10.83
N ALA A 595 -32.55 -10.24 -9.52
CA ALA A 595 -33.75 -9.84 -8.78
C ALA A 595 -33.96 -8.32 -8.72
N THR A 596 -32.94 -7.53 -9.06
CA THR A 596 -32.96 -6.05 -8.98
C THR A 596 -33.23 -5.39 -10.32
N GLU A 597 -33.55 -4.09 -10.28
CA GLU A 597 -33.85 -3.28 -11.47
C GLU A 597 -32.65 -3.13 -12.43
N GLU A 598 -32.92 -2.88 -13.70
CA GLU A 598 -31.90 -2.58 -14.71
C GLU A 598 -31.02 -1.41 -14.26
N GLY A 599 -29.70 -1.65 -14.23
CA GLY A 599 -28.69 -0.64 -13.87
C GLY A 599 -28.09 -0.80 -12.46
N ALA A 600 -28.73 -1.56 -11.57
CA ALA A 600 -28.18 -1.89 -10.25
C ALA A 600 -27.46 -3.23 -10.32
N GLN A 601 -26.13 -3.25 -10.25
CA GLN A 601 -25.36 -4.47 -10.40
C GLN A 601 -24.15 -4.55 -9.46
N LEU A 602 -24.10 -5.64 -8.71
CA LEU A 602 -22.92 -6.06 -7.95
C LEU A 602 -21.86 -6.67 -8.89
N LEU A 603 -20.62 -6.45 -8.58
CA LEU A 603 -19.50 -7.01 -9.32
C LEU A 603 -19.34 -8.50 -9.05
N ILE A 604 -19.23 -9.29 -10.09
CA ILE A 604 -18.90 -10.71 -10.01
C ILE A 604 -17.41 -10.88 -10.28
N ALA A 605 -16.63 -11.20 -9.22
CA ALA A 605 -15.18 -11.23 -9.30
C ALA A 605 -14.64 -12.26 -10.31
N SER A 606 -15.25 -13.43 -10.40
CA SER A 606 -14.80 -14.52 -11.28
C SER A 606 -14.81 -14.13 -12.77
N SER A 607 -15.84 -13.40 -13.23
CA SER A 607 -15.95 -12.97 -14.63
C SER A 607 -15.02 -11.79 -14.96
N GLU A 608 -14.82 -10.89 -14.01
CA GLU A 608 -14.01 -9.68 -14.21
C GLU A 608 -12.50 -9.94 -14.12
N ASN A 609 -12.07 -10.92 -13.33
CA ASN A 609 -10.67 -11.25 -13.17
C ASN A 609 -9.96 -11.53 -14.50
N LEU A 610 -10.61 -12.31 -15.37
CA LEU A 610 -10.03 -12.69 -16.65
C LEU A 610 -9.83 -11.47 -17.57
N LYS A 611 -10.87 -10.63 -17.68
CA LYS A 611 -10.85 -9.39 -18.48
C LYS A 611 -9.78 -8.42 -17.96
N LYS A 612 -9.74 -8.23 -16.64
CA LYS A 612 -8.79 -7.35 -15.97
C LYS A 612 -7.34 -7.81 -16.18
N ASN A 613 -7.05 -9.10 -15.98
CA ASN A 613 -5.69 -9.63 -16.12
C ASN A 613 -5.18 -9.53 -17.56
N ARG A 614 -6.02 -9.80 -18.57
CA ARG A 614 -5.66 -9.61 -19.98
C ARG A 614 -5.35 -8.17 -20.31
N TYR A 615 -6.19 -7.25 -19.87
CA TYR A 615 -5.96 -5.82 -20.07
C TYR A 615 -4.73 -5.31 -19.31
N THR A 616 -4.48 -5.81 -18.09
CA THR A 616 -3.27 -5.52 -17.32
C THR A 616 -2.02 -5.99 -18.05
N MET A 617 -2.01 -7.21 -18.60
CA MET A 617 -0.86 -7.70 -19.37
C MET A 617 -0.61 -6.86 -20.63
N LEU A 618 -1.67 -6.50 -21.35
CA LEU A 618 -1.57 -5.64 -22.51
C LEU A 618 -1.00 -4.26 -22.15
N SER A 619 -1.50 -3.65 -21.08
CA SER A 619 -1.01 -2.36 -20.59
C SER A 619 0.44 -2.45 -20.12
N LEU A 620 0.82 -3.57 -19.50
CA LEU A 620 2.18 -3.82 -19.02
C LEU A 620 3.18 -3.90 -20.18
N VAL A 621 2.87 -4.66 -21.22
CA VAL A 621 3.71 -4.76 -22.42
C VAL A 621 3.90 -3.40 -23.09
N ASN A 622 2.91 -2.52 -23.01
CA ASN A 622 2.94 -1.18 -23.61
C ASN A 622 3.33 -0.05 -22.64
N SER A 623 3.77 -0.38 -21.43
CA SER A 623 4.08 0.61 -20.38
C SER A 623 5.33 1.44 -20.69
N ALA A 624 6.30 0.87 -21.38
CA ALA A 624 7.57 1.52 -21.69
C ALA A 624 7.55 2.23 -23.06
N ARG A 625 8.32 3.33 -23.14
CA ARG A 625 8.59 4.00 -24.41
C ARG A 625 9.83 3.46 -25.11
N LYS A 626 10.88 3.08 -24.38
CA LYS A 626 12.18 2.65 -24.91
C LYS A 626 12.52 1.19 -24.57
N GLN A 627 12.41 0.81 -23.29
CA GLN A 627 12.76 -0.54 -22.87
C GLN A 627 11.86 -1.03 -21.74
N LEU A 628 11.43 -2.26 -21.88
CA LEU A 628 10.66 -3.00 -20.87
C LEU A 628 11.45 -4.24 -20.44
N ILE A 629 11.57 -4.40 -19.14
CA ILE A 629 12.13 -5.61 -18.52
C ILE A 629 11.04 -6.25 -17.69
N LEU A 630 10.70 -7.48 -18.05
CA LEU A 630 9.76 -8.33 -17.35
C LEU A 630 10.57 -9.37 -16.55
N SER A 631 10.33 -9.50 -15.24
CA SER A 631 11.13 -10.40 -14.41
C SER A 631 10.29 -11.29 -13.51
N SER A 632 10.74 -12.51 -13.32
CA SER A 632 10.13 -13.47 -12.41
C SER A 632 11.19 -14.16 -11.55
N PRO A 633 11.03 -14.17 -10.22
CA PRO A 633 11.90 -14.94 -9.32
C PRO A 633 11.43 -16.38 -9.22
N SER A 634 12.39 -17.32 -9.09
CA SER A 634 12.12 -18.74 -8.86
C SER A 634 11.69 -19.03 -7.42
N LEU A 635 12.10 -18.16 -6.48
CA LEU A 635 11.68 -18.18 -5.08
C LEU A 635 10.95 -16.88 -4.75
N PHE A 636 9.69 -16.99 -4.38
CA PHE A 636 8.84 -15.86 -3.97
C PHE A 636 8.36 -16.10 -2.54
N ASN A 637 8.61 -15.14 -1.63
CA ASN A 637 8.35 -15.29 -0.20
C ASN A 637 8.90 -16.61 0.37
N GLU A 638 10.15 -16.92 0.03
CA GLU A 638 10.88 -18.14 0.45
C GLU A 638 10.29 -19.47 -0.07
N SER A 639 9.29 -19.42 -0.91
CA SER A 639 8.65 -20.58 -1.54
C SER A 639 8.95 -20.67 -3.03
N GLU A 640 9.04 -21.88 -3.57
CA GLU A 640 9.19 -22.08 -5.01
C GLU A 640 7.98 -21.49 -5.75
N SER A 641 8.25 -20.69 -6.78
CA SER A 641 7.25 -20.06 -7.61
C SER A 641 7.53 -20.27 -9.09
N LYS A 642 6.47 -20.41 -9.86
CA LYS A 642 6.56 -20.50 -11.32
C LYS A 642 6.35 -19.11 -11.94
N GLU A 643 6.98 -18.91 -13.08
CA GLU A 643 6.75 -17.70 -13.86
C GLU A 643 5.32 -17.62 -14.41
N SER A 644 4.86 -16.42 -14.66
CA SER A 644 3.56 -16.13 -15.28
C SER A 644 3.43 -16.81 -16.66
N ALA A 645 2.25 -17.35 -16.96
CA ALA A 645 1.95 -17.93 -18.26
C ALA A 645 2.14 -16.93 -19.41
N TYR A 646 1.88 -15.65 -19.17
CA TYR A 646 2.10 -14.58 -20.18
C TYR A 646 3.57 -14.43 -20.56
N LEU A 647 4.51 -14.65 -19.64
CA LEU A 647 5.94 -14.65 -19.96
C LEU A 647 6.32 -15.83 -20.86
N GLN A 648 5.73 -17.01 -20.60
CA GLN A 648 5.93 -18.19 -21.43
C GLN A 648 5.43 -17.97 -22.85
N GLU A 649 4.28 -17.31 -23.03
CA GLU A 649 3.76 -16.93 -24.34
C GLU A 649 4.71 -15.99 -25.09
N LEU A 650 5.22 -14.95 -24.42
CA LEU A 650 6.21 -14.05 -25.05
C LEU A 650 7.48 -14.77 -25.49
N VAL A 651 7.96 -15.72 -24.69
CA VAL A 651 9.11 -16.57 -25.06
C VAL A 651 8.77 -17.43 -26.29
N HIS A 652 7.55 -17.98 -26.34
CA HIS A 652 7.07 -18.74 -27.51
C HIS A 652 7.04 -17.91 -28.80
N PHE A 653 6.74 -16.62 -28.70
CA PHE A 653 6.77 -15.68 -29.83
C PHE A 653 8.20 -15.25 -30.25
N GLY A 654 9.23 -15.68 -29.55
CA GLY A 654 10.63 -15.44 -29.89
C GLY A 654 11.32 -14.35 -29.08
N PHE A 655 10.70 -13.77 -28.06
CA PHE A 655 11.38 -12.93 -27.09
C PHE A 655 12.28 -13.76 -26.19
N SER A 656 13.53 -13.33 -25.96
CA SER A 656 14.51 -14.15 -25.28
C SER A 656 14.40 -14.02 -23.75
N ARG A 657 14.38 -15.18 -23.09
CA ARG A 657 14.59 -15.26 -21.65
C ARG A 657 16.08 -15.20 -21.35
N LYS A 658 16.46 -14.35 -20.39
CA LYS A 658 17.83 -14.23 -19.88
C LYS A 658 17.86 -14.63 -18.42
N GLU A 659 18.62 -15.65 -18.08
CA GLU A 659 18.92 -15.92 -16.68
C GLU A 659 19.81 -14.82 -16.13
N LYS A 660 19.36 -14.16 -15.10
CA LYS A 660 20.10 -13.11 -14.41
C LYS A 660 20.40 -13.55 -13.00
N ARG A 661 21.69 -13.56 -12.67
CA ARG A 661 22.18 -13.92 -11.32
C ARG A 661 23.13 -12.85 -10.85
N MET A 662 23.08 -12.59 -9.55
CA MET A 662 24.10 -11.80 -8.91
C MET A 662 25.40 -12.58 -8.88
N ASN A 663 26.47 -11.96 -9.32
CA ASN A 663 27.79 -12.58 -9.18
C ASN A 663 28.25 -12.44 -7.73
N HIS A 664 28.00 -13.45 -6.90
CA HIS A 664 28.46 -13.49 -5.51
C HIS A 664 29.93 -13.95 -5.40
N LYS A 665 30.52 -14.38 -6.51
CA LYS A 665 31.86 -14.98 -6.52
C LYS A 665 32.97 -14.08 -7.02
N GLY A 666 32.65 -12.88 -7.44
CA GLY A 666 33.64 -11.92 -7.96
C GLY A 666 33.08 -10.50 -7.99
N LEU A 667 33.96 -9.54 -8.19
CA LEU A 667 33.64 -8.14 -8.42
C LEU A 667 34.11 -7.77 -9.82
N SER A 668 33.16 -7.46 -10.70
CA SER A 668 33.44 -6.97 -12.04
C SER A 668 33.05 -5.49 -12.20
N LYS A 669 33.42 -4.87 -13.30
CA LYS A 669 32.95 -3.52 -13.62
C LYS A 669 31.43 -3.44 -13.77
N GLU A 670 30.78 -4.54 -14.14
CA GLU A 670 29.33 -4.64 -14.30
C GLU A 670 28.60 -4.63 -12.95
N ASP A 671 29.31 -4.97 -11.87
CA ASP A 671 28.77 -4.94 -10.51
C ASP A 671 28.80 -3.56 -9.86
N MET A 672 29.29 -2.53 -10.56
CA MET A 672 29.35 -1.17 -10.03
C MET A 672 27.97 -0.56 -9.93
N GLY A 673 27.58 -0.20 -8.71
CA GLY A 673 26.33 0.50 -8.41
C GLY A 673 26.60 1.86 -7.77
N SER A 674 26.35 1.97 -6.48
CA SER A 674 26.70 3.12 -5.65
C SER A 674 27.97 2.84 -4.84
N TYR A 675 28.50 3.90 -4.19
CA TYR A 675 29.58 3.78 -3.22
C TYR A 675 29.27 2.77 -2.10
N HIS A 676 28.05 2.81 -1.56
CA HIS A 676 27.62 1.90 -0.48
C HIS A 676 27.47 0.45 -0.95
N SER A 677 26.92 0.25 -2.14
CA SER A 677 26.79 -1.12 -2.69
C SER A 677 28.15 -1.74 -2.98
N LEU A 678 29.13 -0.95 -3.47
CA LEU A 678 30.48 -1.39 -3.69
C LEU A 678 31.21 -1.77 -2.41
N LEU A 679 31.04 -0.98 -1.33
CA LEU A 679 31.60 -1.29 -0.04
C LEU A 679 31.06 -2.62 0.48
N SER A 680 29.74 -2.81 0.42
CA SER A 680 29.09 -4.09 0.81
C SER A 680 29.63 -5.28 0.00
N SER A 681 29.78 -5.09 -1.32
CA SER A 681 30.31 -6.14 -2.20
C SER A 681 31.77 -6.46 -1.91
N LEU A 682 32.62 -5.45 -1.60
CA LEU A 682 33.99 -5.65 -1.17
C LEU A 682 34.09 -6.42 0.15
N VAL A 683 33.25 -6.07 1.12
CA VAL A 683 33.20 -6.79 2.41
C VAL A 683 32.79 -8.23 2.21
N ALA A 684 31.73 -8.49 1.42
CA ALA A 684 31.27 -9.83 1.11
C ALA A 684 32.36 -10.66 0.38
N TYR A 685 33.05 -10.05 -0.59
CA TYR A 685 34.16 -10.67 -1.31
C TYR A 685 35.28 -11.12 -0.35
N HIS A 686 35.68 -10.24 0.58
CA HIS A 686 36.72 -10.59 1.55
C HIS A 686 36.29 -11.64 2.58
N GLN A 687 35.01 -11.75 2.88
CA GLN A 687 34.50 -12.77 3.81
C GLN A 687 34.45 -14.18 3.21
N GLN A 688 34.33 -14.30 1.89
CA GLN A 688 34.18 -15.58 1.22
C GLN A 688 35.48 -16.38 1.04
N GLY A 689 36.65 -15.74 1.22
CA GLY A 689 37.95 -16.43 1.11
C GLY A 689 38.32 -16.83 -0.33
N ASP A 690 39.42 -17.44 -0.46
CA ASP A 690 40.17 -17.77 -1.69
C ASP A 690 39.33 -18.19 -2.90
N MET A 691 39.15 -17.26 -3.83
CA MET A 691 38.43 -17.46 -5.08
C MET A 691 39.42 -17.28 -6.23
N SER A 692 39.53 -18.25 -7.10
CA SER A 692 40.38 -18.19 -8.31
C SER A 692 39.86 -17.16 -9.29
N GLU A 693 40.40 -15.95 -9.23
CA GLU A 693 40.02 -14.85 -10.10
C GLU A 693 41.08 -14.54 -11.13
N THR A 694 40.67 -13.92 -12.20
CA THR A 694 41.61 -13.46 -13.22
C THR A 694 42.48 -12.34 -12.65
N GLU A 695 43.72 -12.21 -13.13
CA GLU A 695 44.69 -11.22 -12.68
C GLU A 695 44.16 -9.76 -12.88
N GLN A 696 43.27 -9.58 -13.87
CA GLN A 696 42.62 -8.28 -14.15
C GLN A 696 41.59 -7.92 -13.08
N ASP A 697 40.79 -8.89 -12.60
CA ASP A 697 39.79 -8.67 -11.55
C ASP A 697 40.44 -8.39 -10.22
N LEU A 698 41.53 -9.08 -9.89
CA LEU A 698 42.30 -8.79 -8.66
C LEU A 698 42.90 -7.38 -8.67
N THR A 699 43.36 -6.90 -9.82
CA THR A 699 43.90 -5.53 -9.95
C THR A 699 42.78 -4.51 -9.77
N PHE A 700 41.63 -4.73 -10.35
CA PHE A 700 40.44 -3.88 -10.19
C PHE A 700 39.99 -3.81 -8.72
N ILE A 701 39.87 -4.95 -8.05
CA ILE A 701 39.50 -5.03 -6.64
C ILE A 701 40.49 -4.28 -5.73
N LYS A 702 41.81 -4.41 -5.97
CA LYS A 702 42.84 -3.70 -5.21
C LYS A 702 42.74 -2.18 -5.39
N VAL A 703 42.51 -1.72 -6.61
CA VAL A 703 42.32 -0.28 -6.89
C VAL A 703 41.05 0.23 -6.22
N LEU A 704 39.96 -0.53 -6.33
CA LEU A 704 38.69 -0.18 -5.73
C LEU A 704 38.77 -0.10 -4.20
N ALA A 705 39.39 -1.11 -3.53
CA ALA A 705 39.60 -1.13 -2.10
C ALA A 705 40.43 0.09 -1.63
N ARG A 706 41.45 0.48 -2.42
CA ARG A 706 42.26 1.68 -2.11
C ARG A 706 41.49 2.99 -2.23
N VAL A 707 40.64 3.12 -3.26
CA VAL A 707 39.77 4.30 -3.45
C VAL A 707 38.75 4.39 -2.32
N MET A 708 38.13 3.25 -1.96
CA MET A 708 37.15 3.17 -0.90
C MET A 708 37.77 3.51 0.47
N GLY A 709 38.97 2.96 0.77
CA GLY A 709 39.69 3.31 1.99
C GLY A 709 39.94 4.81 2.11
N LYS A 710 40.43 5.46 1.04
CA LYS A 710 40.61 6.91 1.06
C LYS A 710 39.34 7.70 1.30
N LYS A 711 38.20 7.26 0.80
CA LYS A 711 36.92 7.92 1.05
C LYS A 711 36.42 7.74 2.48
N LEU A 712 36.61 6.56 3.06
CA LEU A 712 36.30 6.30 4.47
C LEU A 712 37.13 7.21 5.39
N ASP A 713 38.46 7.30 5.12
CA ASP A 713 39.36 8.20 5.83
C ASP A 713 38.90 9.66 5.74
N GLN A 714 38.46 10.12 4.56
CA GLN A 714 37.96 11.49 4.38
C GLN A 714 36.65 11.76 5.13
N GLN A 715 35.88 10.74 5.43
CA GLN A 715 34.64 10.82 6.20
C GLN A 715 34.86 10.59 7.71
N GLY A 716 36.09 10.33 8.12
CA GLY A 716 36.41 10.02 9.50
C GLY A 716 35.88 8.68 9.99
N LEU A 717 35.54 7.79 9.04
CA LEU A 717 35.07 6.43 9.32
C LEU A 717 36.31 5.51 9.36
N GLU A 718 36.40 4.71 10.42
CA GLU A 718 37.41 3.65 10.48
C GLU A 718 37.20 2.69 9.32
N ASN A 719 38.26 2.40 8.60
CA ASN A 719 38.25 1.34 7.59
C ASN A 719 37.78 0.07 8.30
N PRO A 720 36.65 -0.57 7.92
CA PRO A 720 36.25 -1.80 8.58
C PRO A 720 37.39 -2.75 8.41
N ALA A 721 38.12 -2.98 9.49
CA ALA A 721 39.21 -3.92 9.48
C ALA A 721 38.67 -5.22 8.93
N LEU A 722 39.16 -5.60 7.77
CA LEU A 722 38.83 -6.89 7.20
C LEU A 722 39.03 -7.88 8.33
N PRO A 723 38.01 -8.67 8.71
CA PRO A 723 38.18 -9.56 9.81
C PRO A 723 39.35 -10.47 9.45
N SER A 724 40.50 -10.19 10.05
CA SER A 724 41.55 -11.20 10.09
C SER A 724 40.88 -12.48 10.59
N SER A 725 41.13 -13.58 9.95
CA SER A 725 40.65 -14.89 10.34
C SER A 725 40.52 -14.95 11.85
N PRO A 726 39.41 -15.42 12.41
CA PRO A 726 39.19 -15.38 13.83
C PRO A 726 40.38 -16.01 14.52
N SER A 727 41.36 -15.17 14.87
CA SER A 727 42.41 -15.60 15.79
C SER A 727 41.62 -16.03 16.99
N SER A 728 41.83 -17.26 17.45
CA SER A 728 41.28 -17.71 18.71
C SER A 728 41.56 -16.63 19.76
N LYS A 729 40.57 -15.79 19.99
CA LYS A 729 40.71 -14.71 20.99
C LYS A 729 40.73 -15.40 22.33
N GLN A 730 41.94 -15.74 22.79
CA GLN A 730 42.11 -16.20 24.14
C GLN A 730 41.73 -15.05 25.07
N LEU A 731 40.82 -15.31 26.00
CA LEU A 731 40.47 -14.35 27.03
C LEU A 731 41.78 -13.95 27.77
N THR A 732 41.94 -12.66 28.02
CA THR A 732 43.07 -12.18 28.78
C THR A 732 43.03 -12.72 30.22
N LYS A 733 44.18 -12.86 30.88
CA LYS A 733 44.22 -13.35 32.27
C LYS A 733 43.33 -12.55 33.18
N ASP A 734 43.29 -11.23 33.01
CA ASP A 734 42.47 -10.31 33.82
C ASP A 734 40.96 -10.59 33.56
N THR A 735 40.57 -10.81 32.32
CA THR A 735 39.19 -11.18 31.97
C THR A 735 38.83 -12.53 32.58
N LEU A 736 39.70 -13.50 32.50
CA LEU A 736 39.49 -14.83 33.12
C LEU A 736 39.38 -14.71 34.65
N GLN A 737 40.24 -13.92 35.30
CA GLN A 737 40.17 -13.69 36.73
C GLN A 737 38.88 -12.94 37.15
N ALA A 738 38.39 -12.01 36.33
CA ALA A 738 37.13 -11.31 36.58
C ALA A 738 35.91 -12.22 36.44
N LEU A 739 35.92 -13.13 35.44
CA LEU A 739 34.84 -14.09 35.20
C LEU A 739 34.87 -15.24 36.19
N TYR A 740 36.08 -15.73 36.52
CA TYR A 740 36.33 -16.91 37.36
C TYR A 740 37.34 -16.55 38.46
N PRO A 741 36.93 -15.78 39.47
CA PRO A 741 37.82 -15.45 40.58
C PRO A 741 38.30 -16.68 41.33
N ALA A 742 39.61 -16.78 41.61
CA ALA A 742 40.21 -17.95 42.25
C ALA A 742 39.69 -18.23 43.68
N ASP A 743 39.07 -17.25 44.29
CA ASP A 743 38.50 -17.31 45.65
C ASP A 743 37.01 -17.73 45.66
N LYS A 744 36.42 -17.99 44.50
CA LYS A 744 35.02 -18.47 44.39
C LYS A 744 34.94 -19.88 43.85
N GLU A 745 34.09 -20.68 44.46
CA GLU A 745 33.78 -22.00 43.95
C GLU A 745 33.06 -21.91 42.60
N PHE A 746 33.49 -22.67 41.63
CA PHE A 746 32.87 -22.78 40.30
C PHE A 746 31.90 -23.95 40.27
N TYR A 747 30.62 -23.68 40.03
CA TYR A 747 29.60 -24.70 39.94
C TYR A 747 29.24 -24.99 38.48
N LEU A 748 29.48 -26.20 38.06
CA LEU A 748 29.01 -26.71 36.77
C LEU A 748 27.69 -27.46 36.96
N SER A 749 26.64 -27.01 36.28
CA SER A 749 25.41 -27.79 36.25
C SER A 749 25.55 -28.99 35.30
N THR A 750 24.82 -30.07 35.58
CA THR A 750 24.81 -31.27 34.72
C THR A 750 24.35 -30.91 33.31
N SER A 751 23.38 -30.01 33.16
CA SER A 751 22.91 -29.48 31.88
C SER A 751 23.98 -28.66 31.15
N GLY A 752 24.71 -27.81 31.83
CA GLY A 752 25.82 -27.03 31.26
C GLY A 752 26.96 -27.95 30.77
N LEU A 753 27.29 -28.97 31.53
CA LEU A 753 28.32 -29.96 31.12
C LEU A 753 27.84 -30.74 29.86
N THR A 754 26.57 -31.11 29.80
CA THR A 754 25.98 -31.80 28.65
C THR A 754 25.99 -30.90 27.40
N GLU A 755 25.67 -29.62 27.58
CA GLU A 755 25.69 -28.62 26.51
C GLU A 755 27.12 -28.37 25.99
N PHE A 756 28.11 -28.26 26.88
CA PHE A 756 29.52 -28.17 26.52
C PHE A 756 30.01 -29.37 25.68
N TYR A 757 29.63 -30.59 26.05
CA TYR A 757 29.99 -31.79 25.27
C TYR A 757 29.24 -31.85 23.94
N ARG A 758 28.06 -31.26 23.87
CA ARG A 758 27.24 -31.22 22.65
C ARG A 758 27.77 -30.17 21.65
N ASN A 759 28.15 -28.99 22.13
CA ASN A 759 28.70 -27.91 21.33
C ASN A 759 29.52 -26.96 22.20
N GLN A 760 30.84 -27.11 22.19
CA GLN A 760 31.76 -26.24 22.95
C GLN A 760 31.69 -24.77 22.56
N TYR A 761 31.15 -24.45 21.36
CA TYR A 761 31.07 -23.11 20.85
C TYR A 761 29.80 -22.34 21.30
N SER A 762 28.75 -23.06 21.57
CA SER A 762 27.49 -22.45 22.04
C SER A 762 27.41 -22.35 23.58
N TYR A 763 28.27 -23.05 24.32
CA TYR A 763 28.41 -22.93 25.76
C TYR A 763 29.26 -21.70 26.10
#